data_533a4d06b07ed8e3c60e8c2897487a62
#
_entry.id   533a4d06b07ed8e3c60e8c2897487a62
#
_cell.length_a   1.000
_cell.length_b   1.000
_cell.length_c   1.000
_cell.angle_alpha   90.00
_cell.angle_beta   90.00
_cell.angle_gamma   90.00
#
_symmetry.space_group_name_H-M   'P 1'
#
loop_
_entity.id
_entity.type
_entity.pdbx_description
1 polymer ?
#
loop_
_entity_poly.entity_id
_entity_poly.type
_entity_poly.pdbx_seq_one_letter_code
_entity_poly.pdbx_strand_id
1 'polypeptide(L)'
;MRFFLLSLLLAAVVATPAQTPLLGGAPLSTDTPPFSTQSHGLNPTGLWENANGPLPTNAWWQNLALGGGGLTVNTLPYLVQVSGEALKFGAPNKVVDPNFIFSSMTENLSFRAVQGTPGQQITDHGPLHVSLAWGSGSGSMHTDLVRGQPYMTMHYDALTPRIGTVHAITSVNGGSASATTTGTRFEVTLNNGQTWVIYASSVLSLSLNNGGLVASAPFTGSLRAALLDASSEATLDAHAARIPTGGAVSATAMGDVGTISFDWQTQGSGPLLMMALPHHMDVLVSPSTTSVVRNTMKGDMIGISGLSWTMEEPLTTIGFEAAQPIHPDYEQDVRNALASDVGFGVTAGDPYFGGKQFSALARLALIADELNEPVLASQYRTALGSALEERLAGQNGDPLVYDQTWGGLVISSGLNNAGAAFGQGYYNDHHFHYGYWIYAAAAMAKDNPAWVNQWGDKVMHLIRDVAEPSGADPHYGYMRNKDWFVGHSWAAGLFEFGDARNQESSSEAVNAWYGVYLYGLAIGDDRIRDLGRVMLATELRSTWKYWQINTGEGIYPEPFASNKVVGILWGTKVDHATFFGANLEFIHGIQMLPYTPITEELLRAEWIEEAYPVIQPATMSPSIGEGWKGFIYMAHAVIDPDAAWSECQTLNGYDDGNTKTNTLYWLATRPGLSGGGGSGGGPVPGCTDSGASNFNPTANVDDGTCLFPVTLSVNMNDPGAPDGAVFLAGTFNGWVATVNPLSDPEGDGIWTITMDWPLGMQEYKFTLFDWADQETFAGGESCTLTTGEFVNRVVIVDGPMALAVVCWESCDPCAGGCPVDLDEDGICDDVDPCVGALDACGVCNGLGAVYDCGCSGIPAGDCDCDGNELDVLGVCGGGCTADLDGDGVCDDVDPCVGEYDAIGECNGDCFSDTNGNGICDDEDVAGCTYPDALNFDSGATMDNGSCAFGALDCAEDINDDGLVGVSDILLVLSAFGQACD
;
A
#
# COMPACT_ATOMS: atom_id res chain seq x y z
N MET A 1 -81.53 -7.43 3.26
CA MET A 1 -80.72 -7.51 4.48
C MET A 1 -79.43 -8.20 4.08
N ARG A 2 -78.37 -7.47 3.68
CA ARG A 2 -77.05 -7.99 3.28
C ARG A 2 -76.08 -7.64 4.39
N PHE A 3 -75.54 -8.66 5.05
CA PHE A 3 -74.45 -8.50 6.05
C PHE A 3 -73.10 -8.35 5.31
N PHE A 4 -72.41 -7.23 5.57
CA PHE A 4 -70.99 -7.04 5.20
C PHE A 4 -70.15 -7.56 6.36
N LEU A 5 -69.37 -8.61 6.10
CA LEU A 5 -68.30 -9.03 6.99
C LEU A 5 -67.06 -8.15 6.66
N LEU A 6 -66.62 -7.36 7.64
CA LEU A 6 -65.38 -6.61 7.60
C LEU A 6 -64.28 -7.55 8.18
N SER A 7 -63.40 -8.05 7.34
CA SER A 7 -62.21 -8.79 7.76
C SER A 7 -61.15 -7.80 8.17
N LEU A 8 -60.84 -7.72 9.49
CA LEU A 8 -59.64 -7.03 9.98
C LEU A 8 -58.43 -7.91 9.70
N LEU A 9 -57.55 -7.52 8.75
CA LEU A 9 -56.19 -8.04 8.67
C LEU A 9 -55.39 -7.37 9.80
N LEU A 10 -55.07 -8.14 10.85
CA LEU A 10 -53.98 -7.81 11.77
C LEU A 10 -52.69 -8.06 11.01
N ALA A 11 -51.99 -7.01 10.59
CA ALA A 11 -50.58 -7.08 10.21
C ALA A 11 -49.80 -7.31 11.51
N ALA A 12 -49.31 -8.56 11.69
CA ALA A 12 -48.28 -8.81 12.70
C ALA A 12 -47.03 -8.07 12.26
N VAL A 13 -46.72 -6.97 12.95
CA VAL A 13 -45.37 -6.39 12.88
C VAL A 13 -44.47 -7.43 13.55
N VAL A 14 -43.77 -8.22 12.74
CA VAL A 14 -42.66 -9.01 13.21
C VAL A 14 -41.62 -7.99 13.64
N ALA A 15 -41.49 -7.77 14.96
CA ALA A 15 -40.36 -7.01 15.47
C ALA A 15 -39.09 -7.78 15.08
N THR A 16 -38.32 -7.22 14.20
CA THR A 16 -36.95 -7.69 13.96
C THR A 16 -36.25 -7.66 15.31
N PRO A 17 -35.61 -8.75 15.74
CA PRO A 17 -34.80 -8.72 16.96
C PRO A 17 -33.81 -7.55 16.85
N ALA A 18 -33.72 -6.73 17.90
CA ALA A 18 -32.74 -5.67 17.95
C ALA A 18 -31.35 -6.30 17.80
N GLN A 19 -30.61 -5.87 16.77
CA GLN A 19 -29.23 -6.33 16.57
C GLN A 19 -28.39 -5.99 17.79
N THR A 20 -27.62 -6.94 18.26
CA THR A 20 -26.68 -6.71 19.36
C THR A 20 -25.54 -5.85 18.83
N PRO A 21 -25.28 -4.66 19.41
CA PRO A 21 -24.12 -3.86 18.98
C PRO A 21 -22.82 -4.64 19.21
N LEU A 22 -21.97 -4.66 18.20
CA LEU A 22 -20.64 -5.30 18.27
C LEU A 22 -19.66 -4.40 19.02
N LEU A 23 -19.74 -3.07 18.80
CA LEU A 23 -18.87 -2.06 19.40
C LEU A 23 -19.64 -1.21 20.41
N GLY A 24 -18.92 -0.76 21.43
CA GLY A 24 -19.53 -0.06 22.56
C GLY A 24 -20.31 -1.02 23.47
N GLY A 25 -21.09 -0.51 24.38
CA GLY A 25 -21.89 -1.35 25.27
C GLY A 25 -21.07 -2.12 26.32
N ALA A 26 -21.48 -3.36 26.64
CA ALA A 26 -20.77 -4.19 27.62
C ALA A 26 -19.44 -4.73 27.07
N PRO A 27 -18.39 -4.88 27.90
CA PRO A 27 -17.16 -5.56 27.52
C PRO A 27 -17.42 -7.04 27.16
N LEU A 28 -16.44 -7.70 26.52
CA LEU A 28 -16.50 -9.14 26.24
C LEU A 28 -16.57 -9.97 27.53
N SER A 29 -15.81 -9.57 28.54
CA SER A 29 -15.88 -10.07 29.91
C SER A 29 -15.41 -8.99 30.87
N THR A 30 -15.78 -9.11 32.16
CA THR A 30 -15.23 -8.29 33.24
C THR A 30 -14.36 -9.11 34.21
N ASP A 31 -14.06 -10.36 33.85
CA ASP A 31 -13.27 -11.24 34.68
C ASP A 31 -11.85 -10.71 34.87
N THR A 32 -11.32 -10.91 36.06
CA THR A 32 -9.95 -10.52 36.41
C THR A 32 -8.96 -11.41 35.66
N PRO A 33 -7.91 -10.82 35.04
CA PRO A 33 -6.91 -11.57 34.29
C PRO A 33 -6.30 -12.71 35.16
N PRO A 34 -6.32 -13.96 34.66
CA PRO A 34 -5.82 -15.11 35.41
C PRO A 34 -4.29 -15.31 35.27
N PHE A 35 -3.59 -14.18 35.11
CA PHE A 35 -2.15 -14.10 34.99
C PHE A 35 -1.56 -13.37 36.21
N SER A 36 -0.24 -13.53 36.44
CA SER A 36 0.46 -12.76 37.45
C SER A 36 0.36 -11.28 37.16
N THR A 37 -0.18 -10.49 38.10
CA THR A 37 -0.32 -9.04 37.96
C THR A 37 0.96 -8.34 38.38
N GLN A 38 1.49 -7.47 37.50
CA GLN A 38 2.70 -6.71 37.75
C GLN A 38 2.55 -5.28 37.23
N SER A 39 3.48 -4.40 37.60
CA SER A 39 3.55 -3.03 37.09
C SER A 39 4.64 -2.94 36.02
N HIS A 40 4.38 -2.20 34.99
CA HIS A 40 5.34 -1.94 33.92
C HIS A 40 6.44 -0.97 34.36
N GLY A 41 7.66 -1.17 33.81
CA GLY A 41 8.76 -0.23 34.00
C GLY A 41 8.54 1.14 33.31
N LEU A 42 7.81 1.16 32.20
CA LEU A 42 7.37 2.39 31.56
C LEU A 42 6.10 2.92 32.23
N ASN A 43 6.14 4.13 32.74
CA ASN A 43 5.00 4.76 33.37
C ASN A 43 4.35 5.79 32.44
N PRO A 44 3.01 5.97 32.51
CA PRO A 44 2.35 7.08 31.84
C PRO A 44 2.96 8.41 32.21
N THR A 45 3.08 9.31 31.23
CA THR A 45 3.58 10.67 31.46
C THR A 45 2.58 11.49 32.26
N GLY A 46 3.02 12.62 32.83
CA GLY A 46 2.15 13.57 33.49
C GLY A 46 1.19 14.36 32.58
N LEU A 47 1.13 14.00 31.30
CA LEU A 47 0.22 14.58 30.32
C LEU A 47 -1.20 14.01 30.44
N TRP A 48 -1.38 12.85 31.07
CA TRP A 48 -2.71 12.28 31.32
C TRP A 48 -3.41 12.97 32.51
N GLU A 49 -4.57 13.52 32.28
CA GLU A 49 -5.38 14.10 33.38
C GLU A 49 -5.80 13.02 34.39
N ASN A 50 -6.15 11.84 33.90
CA ASN A 50 -6.52 10.67 34.70
C ASN A 50 -5.74 9.45 34.21
N ALA A 51 -4.64 9.14 34.84
CA ALA A 51 -3.78 7.98 34.52
C ALA A 51 -4.22 6.71 35.25
N ASN A 52 -5.50 6.52 35.53
CA ASN A 52 -6.04 5.33 36.22
C ASN A 52 -6.86 4.49 35.25
N GLY A 53 -6.61 3.19 35.25
CA GLY A 53 -7.30 2.21 34.41
C GLY A 53 -6.49 1.87 33.16
N PRO A 54 -7.06 1.03 32.26
CA PRO A 54 -6.39 0.70 31.00
C PRO A 54 -6.27 1.95 30.12
N LEU A 55 -5.04 2.23 29.66
CA LEU A 55 -4.72 3.39 28.81
C LEU A 55 -4.42 2.93 27.38
N PRO A 56 -4.77 3.73 26.36
CA PRO A 56 -4.39 3.46 24.98
C PRO A 56 -2.86 3.41 24.83
N THR A 57 -2.35 2.47 24.03
CA THR A 57 -0.93 2.30 23.76
C THR A 57 -0.59 2.45 22.27
N ASN A 58 -1.51 2.12 21.36
CA ASN A 58 -1.29 2.13 19.91
C ASN A 58 -2.19 3.15 19.16
N ALA A 59 -2.85 4.05 19.88
CA ALA A 59 -3.72 5.05 19.26
C ALA A 59 -2.97 5.93 18.25
N TRP A 60 -3.62 6.35 17.16
CA TRP A 60 -3.06 7.22 16.12
C TRP A 60 -2.44 8.51 16.65
N TRP A 61 -2.88 8.97 17.80
CA TRP A 61 -2.40 10.16 18.50
C TRP A 61 -1.38 9.86 19.60
N GLN A 62 -0.94 8.62 19.77
CA GLN A 62 -0.08 8.19 20.89
C GLN A 62 1.19 9.05 21.07
N ASN A 63 1.76 9.58 19.99
CA ASN A 63 2.88 10.50 20.05
C ASN A 63 2.61 11.76 20.91
N LEU A 64 1.36 12.17 21.08
CA LEU A 64 1.00 13.30 21.97
C LEU A 64 1.10 12.92 23.46
N ALA A 65 0.98 11.62 23.76
CA ALA A 65 1.03 11.08 25.13
C ALA A 65 2.43 10.60 25.54
N LEU A 66 3.35 10.41 24.60
CA LEU A 66 4.75 10.07 24.86
C LEU A 66 5.52 11.37 25.13
N GLY A 67 6.26 11.48 26.17
CA GLY A 67 6.80 12.72 26.73
C GLY A 67 7.82 13.52 25.92
N GLY A 68 8.17 13.12 24.71
CA GLY A 68 9.09 13.81 23.81
C GLY A 68 8.43 14.92 23.00
N GLY A 69 8.23 16.13 23.53
CA GLY A 69 7.56 17.22 22.81
C GLY A 69 8.06 17.42 21.37
N GLY A 70 7.14 17.61 20.44
CA GLY A 70 7.42 17.88 19.01
C GLY A 70 7.29 16.70 18.06
N LEU A 71 6.86 15.53 18.55
CA LEU A 71 6.54 14.40 17.67
C LEU A 71 5.26 14.67 16.84
N THR A 72 5.28 14.23 15.59
CA THR A 72 4.18 14.45 14.67
C THR A 72 3.07 13.42 14.88
N VAL A 73 1.82 13.87 14.73
CA VAL A 73 0.65 13.02 14.53
C VAL A 73 -0.09 13.44 13.25
N ASN A 74 -0.73 12.49 12.61
CA ASN A 74 -1.52 12.75 11.41
C ASN A 74 -3.01 12.71 11.76
N THR A 75 -3.65 13.87 11.83
CA THR A 75 -5.10 13.97 12.12
C THR A 75 -5.96 13.67 10.89
N LEU A 76 -5.35 13.71 9.70
CA LEU A 76 -6.04 13.63 8.42
C LEU A 76 -7.13 14.73 8.25
N PRO A 77 -6.96 15.67 7.34
CA PRO A 77 -5.88 15.73 6.33
C PRO A 77 -4.59 16.42 6.80
N TYR A 78 -4.54 17.01 8.00
CA TYR A 78 -3.40 17.81 8.43
C TYR A 78 -2.43 17.03 9.32
N LEU A 79 -1.14 17.41 9.22
CA LEU A 79 -0.11 17.00 10.16
C LEU A 79 -0.11 17.97 11.35
N VAL A 80 0.06 17.43 12.55
CA VAL A 80 -0.01 18.19 13.80
C VAL A 80 1.19 17.87 14.68
N GLN A 81 1.72 18.91 15.32
CA GLN A 81 2.67 18.81 16.43
C GLN A 81 2.22 19.68 17.59
N VAL A 82 2.43 19.19 18.79
CA VAL A 82 2.27 19.99 20.00
C VAL A 82 3.63 20.24 20.61
N SER A 83 3.99 21.51 20.76
CA SER A 83 5.26 21.90 21.39
C SER A 83 4.98 22.90 22.50
N GLY A 84 5.06 22.43 23.75
CA GLY A 84 4.90 23.26 24.95
C GLY A 84 3.59 24.04 24.96
N GLU A 85 3.59 25.25 24.38
CA GLU A 85 2.47 26.20 24.45
C GLU A 85 1.70 26.34 23.11
N ALA A 86 2.03 25.53 22.09
CA ALA A 86 1.49 25.73 20.74
C ALA A 86 0.92 24.44 20.14
N LEU A 87 -0.25 24.57 19.52
CA LEU A 87 -0.74 23.60 18.54
C LEU A 87 -0.25 24.05 17.16
N LYS A 88 0.69 23.33 16.58
CA LYS A 88 1.21 23.57 15.23
C LYS A 88 0.54 22.62 14.26
N PHE A 89 0.24 23.10 13.05
CA PHE A 89 -0.34 22.25 12.01
C PHE A 89 0.05 22.72 10.62
N GLY A 90 -0.01 21.78 9.67
CA GLY A 90 0.27 22.05 8.28
C GLY A 90 -0.35 21.03 7.34
N ALA A 91 -0.53 21.43 6.09
CA ALA A 91 -0.92 20.53 5.03
C ALA A 91 0.28 19.63 4.65
N PRO A 92 0.04 18.36 4.30
CA PRO A 92 1.09 17.48 3.80
C PRO A 92 1.80 18.08 2.58
N ASN A 93 3.13 18.02 2.59
CA ASN A 93 3.97 18.36 1.44
C ASN A 93 4.83 17.14 1.13
N LYS A 94 4.45 16.38 0.10
CA LYS A 94 5.02 15.08 -0.20
C LYS A 94 6.33 15.20 -0.96
N VAL A 95 7.32 14.45 -0.52
CA VAL A 95 8.51 14.09 -1.32
C VAL A 95 8.27 12.66 -1.81
N VAL A 96 8.42 12.43 -3.10
CA VAL A 96 8.22 11.13 -3.74
C VAL A 96 9.56 10.63 -4.26
N ASP A 97 9.94 9.43 -3.85
CA ASP A 97 11.13 8.71 -4.23
C ASP A 97 10.71 7.28 -4.66
N PRO A 98 11.46 6.55 -5.48
CA PRO A 98 11.12 5.17 -5.79
C PRO A 98 10.90 4.27 -4.56
N ASN A 99 11.62 4.52 -3.46
CA ASN A 99 11.58 3.67 -2.28
C ASN A 99 10.68 4.20 -1.15
N PHE A 100 10.26 5.46 -1.22
CA PHE A 100 9.41 6.03 -0.17
C PHE A 100 8.62 7.25 -0.65
N ILE A 101 7.52 7.51 0.05
CA ILE A 101 6.81 8.79 0.00
C ILE A 101 6.81 9.34 1.42
N PHE A 102 7.29 10.56 1.60
CA PHE A 102 7.44 11.17 2.92
C PHE A 102 6.86 12.58 2.96
N SER A 103 6.26 12.95 4.07
CA SER A 103 5.80 14.32 4.33
C SER A 103 6.20 14.76 5.73
N SER A 104 7.19 15.63 5.83
CA SER A 104 7.54 16.26 7.09
C SER A 104 6.47 17.28 7.53
N MET A 105 6.30 17.41 8.83
CA MET A 105 5.44 18.45 9.38
C MET A 105 6.08 19.83 9.21
N THR A 106 5.37 20.72 8.52
CA THR A 106 5.73 22.15 8.42
C THR A 106 4.70 22.98 9.17
N GLU A 107 5.15 23.88 10.05
CA GLU A 107 4.25 24.80 10.76
C GLU A 107 3.70 25.85 9.78
N ASN A 108 2.73 25.46 8.95
CA ASN A 108 2.03 26.44 8.11
C ASN A 108 1.31 27.46 8.99
N LEU A 109 0.58 26.98 9.99
CA LEU A 109 0.03 27.82 11.05
C LEU A 109 0.20 27.16 12.42
N SER A 110 0.08 27.97 13.48
CA SER A 110 -0.05 27.50 14.85
C SER A 110 -0.98 28.37 15.66
N PHE A 111 -1.65 27.77 16.63
CA PHE A 111 -2.45 28.47 17.64
C PHE A 111 -1.73 28.45 18.99
N ARG A 112 -1.62 29.63 19.61
CA ARG A 112 -1.05 29.84 20.95
C ARG A 112 -1.67 31.06 21.63
N ALA A 113 -1.33 31.32 22.88
CA ALA A 113 -1.72 32.50 23.62
C ALA A 113 -0.52 33.42 23.89
N VAL A 114 -0.75 34.73 23.87
CA VAL A 114 0.28 35.74 24.22
C VAL A 114 0.77 35.59 25.65
N GLN A 115 -0.09 35.18 26.57
CA GLN A 115 0.20 35.05 28.00
C GLN A 115 1.12 33.86 28.33
N GLY A 116 1.30 32.93 27.36
CA GLY A 116 1.92 31.63 27.59
C GLY A 116 0.98 30.69 28.37
N THR A 117 0.98 29.45 27.98
CA THR A 117 0.17 28.37 28.56
C THR A 117 1.03 27.14 28.71
N PRO A 118 1.90 27.08 29.75
CA PRO A 118 2.83 25.96 29.92
C PRO A 118 2.09 24.66 30.23
N GLY A 119 2.55 23.60 29.56
CA GLY A 119 2.01 22.26 29.76
C GLY A 119 0.72 22.02 29.00
N GLN A 120 0.61 20.84 28.45
CA GLN A 120 -0.61 20.31 27.86
C GLN A 120 -1.09 19.12 28.69
N GLN A 121 -2.38 18.85 28.65
CA GLN A 121 -2.96 17.64 29.23
C GLN A 121 -3.92 17.02 28.23
N ILE A 122 -3.96 15.68 28.20
CA ILE A 122 -4.98 14.91 27.52
C ILE A 122 -6.18 14.84 28.46
N THR A 123 -7.28 15.45 28.07
CA THR A 123 -8.49 15.60 28.91
C THR A 123 -9.57 14.61 28.53
N ASP A 124 -9.62 14.19 27.26
CA ASP A 124 -10.55 13.18 26.77
C ASP A 124 -9.96 12.48 25.55
N HIS A 125 -10.41 11.26 25.26
CA HIS A 125 -10.03 10.52 24.06
C HIS A 125 -11.08 9.47 23.69
N GLY A 126 -11.08 9.10 22.41
CA GLY A 126 -11.95 8.06 21.87
C GLY A 126 -11.39 7.51 20.56
N PRO A 127 -12.14 6.63 19.89
CA PRO A 127 -11.67 6.01 18.64
C PRO A 127 -11.40 7.04 17.53
N LEU A 128 -12.12 8.16 17.53
CA LEU A 128 -12.06 9.17 16.47
C LEU A 128 -11.43 10.50 16.90
N HIS A 129 -11.04 10.66 18.19
CA HIS A 129 -10.58 11.94 18.69
C HIS A 129 -9.61 11.84 19.87
N VAL A 130 -8.90 12.95 20.10
CA VAL A 130 -8.20 13.25 21.36
C VAL A 130 -8.37 14.73 21.67
N SER A 131 -8.67 15.05 22.93
CA SER A 131 -8.84 16.41 23.42
C SER A 131 -7.64 16.85 24.25
N LEU A 132 -7.12 18.04 23.96
CA LEU A 132 -5.97 18.62 24.63
C LEU A 132 -6.35 19.95 25.29
N ALA A 133 -5.86 20.19 26.48
CA ALA A 133 -6.05 21.47 27.18
C ALA A 133 -4.74 22.07 27.68
N TRP A 134 -4.69 23.39 27.68
CA TRP A 134 -3.63 24.22 28.25
C TRP A 134 -4.24 25.24 29.20
N GLY A 135 -3.62 25.47 30.33
CA GLY A 135 -4.08 26.44 31.30
C GLY A 135 -2.99 27.38 31.80
N SER A 136 -3.41 28.59 32.17
CA SER A 136 -2.58 29.53 32.91
C SER A 136 -3.43 30.21 34.02
N GLY A 137 -2.81 30.94 34.95
CA GLY A 137 -3.56 31.76 35.90
C GLY A 137 -4.42 32.85 35.25
N SER A 138 -4.29 33.10 33.95
CA SER A 138 -4.98 34.14 33.19
C SER A 138 -6.17 33.61 32.40
N GLY A 139 -6.27 32.31 32.13
CA GLY A 139 -7.28 31.65 31.32
C GLY A 139 -6.84 30.29 30.79
N SER A 140 -7.59 29.75 29.84
CA SER A 140 -7.29 28.44 29.24
C SER A 140 -7.49 28.42 27.73
N MET A 141 -6.92 27.42 27.09
CA MET A 141 -7.25 27.05 25.71
C MET A 141 -7.36 25.53 25.59
N HIS A 142 -8.19 25.05 24.67
CA HIS A 142 -8.32 23.63 24.39
C HIS A 142 -8.61 23.35 22.92
N THR A 143 -8.33 22.16 22.48
CA THR A 143 -8.61 21.68 21.12
C THR A 143 -9.10 20.26 21.15
N ASP A 144 -10.05 19.94 20.27
CA ASP A 144 -10.46 18.58 19.95
C ASP A 144 -9.87 18.22 18.58
N LEU A 145 -8.90 17.30 18.56
CA LEU A 145 -8.34 16.75 17.34
C LEU A 145 -9.20 15.57 16.92
N VAL A 146 -10.03 15.76 15.91
CA VAL A 146 -10.96 14.74 15.41
C VAL A 146 -10.51 14.26 14.05
N ARG A 147 -10.44 12.94 13.84
CA ARG A 147 -10.07 12.35 12.56
C ARG A 147 -10.97 12.86 11.43
N GLY A 148 -10.34 13.23 10.31
CA GLY A 148 -11.04 13.70 9.12
C GLY A 148 -11.58 15.12 9.21
N GLN A 149 -11.28 15.92 10.24
CA GLN A 149 -11.73 17.32 10.30
C GLN A 149 -10.93 18.21 9.32
N PRO A 150 -11.61 18.96 8.43
CA PRO A 150 -10.92 19.88 7.50
C PRO A 150 -10.52 21.22 8.14
N TYR A 151 -10.84 21.43 9.41
CA TYR A 151 -10.50 22.64 10.15
C TYR A 151 -9.73 22.30 11.41
N MET A 152 -8.62 22.97 11.63
CA MET A 152 -7.94 22.96 12.94
C MET A 152 -8.58 24.00 13.84
N THR A 153 -9.05 23.60 15.00
CA THR A 153 -9.86 24.44 15.90
C THR A 153 -9.13 24.63 17.22
N MET A 154 -9.12 25.87 17.74
CA MET A 154 -8.62 26.20 19.09
C MET A 154 -9.70 27.03 19.80
N HIS A 155 -10.09 26.61 20.97
CA HIS A 155 -10.96 27.35 21.87
C HIS A 155 -10.13 28.14 22.86
N TYR A 156 -10.47 29.39 23.06
CA TYR A 156 -9.83 30.29 24.03
C TYR A 156 -10.84 30.71 25.09
N ASP A 157 -10.38 30.80 26.35
CA ASP A 157 -11.11 31.42 27.45
C ASP A 157 -10.22 32.47 28.12
N ALA A 158 -10.58 33.74 27.93
CA ALA A 158 -9.90 34.92 28.47
C ALA A 158 -8.39 35.05 28.12
N LEU A 159 -7.91 34.39 27.08
CA LEU A 159 -6.55 34.51 26.59
C LEU A 159 -6.48 35.32 25.29
N THR A 160 -5.33 35.96 25.02
CA THR A 160 -5.07 36.71 23.78
C THR A 160 -4.53 35.78 22.70
N PRO A 161 -5.31 35.48 21.63
CA PRO A 161 -4.85 34.61 20.56
C PRO A 161 -3.62 35.15 19.85
N ARG A 162 -2.67 34.25 19.57
CA ARG A 162 -1.58 34.46 18.64
C ARG A 162 -1.56 33.33 17.60
N ILE A 163 -1.60 33.70 16.34
CA ILE A 163 -1.50 32.79 15.21
C ILE A 163 -0.07 32.89 14.67
N GLY A 164 0.71 31.86 14.88
CA GLY A 164 2.10 31.77 14.41
C GLY A 164 2.21 31.07 13.07
N THR A 165 3.33 31.23 12.40
CA THR A 165 3.73 30.53 11.17
C THR A 165 5.23 30.61 11.00
N VAL A 166 5.86 29.63 10.31
CA VAL A 166 7.28 29.72 9.88
C VAL A 166 7.43 30.51 8.57
N HIS A 167 6.31 30.76 7.88
CA HIS A 167 6.27 31.48 6.62
C HIS A 167 6.04 32.97 6.84
N ALA A 168 6.45 33.80 5.87
CA ALA A 168 6.05 35.20 5.83
C ALA A 168 4.57 35.33 5.45
N ILE A 169 3.81 36.12 6.21
CA ILE A 169 2.44 36.48 5.86
C ILE A 169 2.50 37.63 4.84
N THR A 170 2.06 37.40 3.61
CA THR A 170 2.12 38.37 2.52
C THR A 170 0.88 39.27 2.47
N SER A 171 -0.31 38.72 2.76
CA SER A 171 -1.55 39.49 2.83
C SER A 171 -2.52 38.95 3.87
N VAL A 172 -3.47 39.82 4.30
CA VAL A 172 -4.66 39.43 5.07
C VAL A 172 -5.86 40.05 4.39
N ASN A 173 -6.84 39.24 3.96
CA ASN A 173 -8.01 39.61 3.16
C ASN A 173 -7.63 40.43 1.91
N GLY A 174 -6.58 40.03 1.20
CA GLY A 174 -6.04 40.72 0.02
C GLY A 174 -5.42 42.09 0.30
N GLY A 175 -5.39 42.54 1.55
CA GLY A 175 -4.76 43.78 1.97
C GLY A 175 -3.35 43.57 2.53
N SER A 176 -2.64 44.69 2.82
CA SER A 176 -1.30 44.61 3.43
C SER A 176 -1.34 43.84 4.75
N ALA A 177 -0.45 42.88 4.91
CA ALA A 177 -0.29 42.10 6.15
C ALA A 177 -0.01 42.96 7.40
N SER A 178 0.60 44.15 7.23
CA SER A 178 0.93 45.08 8.33
C SER A 178 -0.29 45.87 8.83
N ALA A 179 -1.42 45.86 8.12
CA ALA A 179 -2.64 46.55 8.53
C ALA A 179 -3.37 45.74 9.63
N THR A 180 -4.00 46.42 10.59
CA THR A 180 -4.92 45.74 11.50
C THR A 180 -6.21 45.39 10.75
N THR A 181 -6.55 44.10 10.74
CA THR A 181 -7.77 43.59 10.11
C THR A 181 -8.76 43.19 11.21
N THR A 182 -10.02 43.64 11.09
CA THR A 182 -11.10 43.36 12.05
C THR A 182 -12.24 42.62 11.35
N GLY A 183 -12.70 41.54 11.96
CA GLY A 183 -13.75 40.69 11.40
C GLY A 183 -13.93 39.36 12.12
N THR A 184 -14.68 38.48 11.49
CA THR A 184 -14.89 37.08 11.91
C THR A 184 -14.31 36.08 10.89
N ARG A 185 -13.84 36.54 9.74
CA ARG A 185 -13.23 35.73 8.68
C ARG A 185 -11.97 36.45 8.21
N PHE A 186 -10.87 35.73 8.14
CA PHE A 186 -9.58 36.23 7.73
C PHE A 186 -8.96 35.26 6.73
N GLU A 187 -8.64 35.73 5.54
CA GLU A 187 -7.81 34.99 4.56
C GLU A 187 -6.37 35.41 4.76
N VAL A 188 -5.52 34.44 5.07
CA VAL A 188 -4.10 34.66 5.35
C VAL A 188 -3.30 34.00 4.26
N THR A 189 -2.66 34.79 3.40
CA THR A 189 -1.77 34.28 2.35
C THR A 189 -0.33 34.27 2.84
N LEU A 190 0.35 33.16 2.61
CA LEU A 190 1.73 32.90 3.00
C LEU A 190 2.66 32.98 1.77
N ASN A 191 3.95 33.22 2.00
CA ASN A 191 4.94 33.32 0.90
C ASN A 191 5.25 31.98 0.21
N ASN A 192 4.80 30.85 0.75
CA ASN A 192 4.84 29.56 0.06
C ASN A 192 3.66 29.31 -0.89
N GLY A 193 2.86 30.34 -1.19
CA GLY A 193 1.71 30.27 -2.07
C GLY A 193 0.41 29.77 -1.43
N GLN A 194 0.46 29.24 -0.22
CA GLN A 194 -0.74 28.77 0.47
C GLN A 194 -1.58 29.94 0.99
N THR A 195 -2.91 29.81 0.89
CA THR A 195 -3.87 30.68 1.58
C THR A 195 -4.67 29.88 2.60
N TRP A 196 -4.76 30.39 3.80
CA TRP A 196 -5.54 29.80 4.89
C TRP A 196 -6.69 30.70 5.26
N VAL A 197 -7.89 30.16 5.38
CA VAL A 197 -9.03 30.90 5.94
C VAL A 197 -9.16 30.61 7.42
N ILE A 198 -9.33 31.68 8.22
CA ILE A 198 -9.50 31.61 9.68
C ILE A 198 -10.85 32.22 10.04
N TYR A 199 -11.66 31.43 10.72
CA TYR A 199 -12.97 31.84 11.24
C TYR A 199 -12.88 32.06 12.75
N ALA A 200 -13.38 33.21 13.21
CA ALA A 200 -13.54 33.53 14.63
C ALA A 200 -15.02 33.49 15.02
N SER A 201 -15.32 32.87 16.15
CA SER A 201 -16.72 32.77 16.62
C SER A 201 -17.36 34.13 16.97
N SER A 202 -16.55 35.17 17.16
CA SER A 202 -16.96 36.57 17.34
C SER A 202 -15.94 37.54 16.77
N VAL A 203 -16.32 38.80 16.64
CA VAL A 203 -15.43 39.83 16.02
C VAL A 203 -14.12 39.95 16.76
N LEU A 204 -13.04 39.88 16.01
CA LEU A 204 -11.65 39.92 16.48
C LEU A 204 -10.86 40.93 15.62
N SER A 205 -9.93 41.66 16.25
CA SER A 205 -8.95 42.50 15.52
C SER A 205 -7.57 41.86 15.59
N LEU A 206 -7.01 41.53 14.42
CA LEU A 206 -5.70 40.92 14.27
C LEU A 206 -4.71 41.91 13.67
N SER A 207 -3.50 41.94 14.16
CA SER A 207 -2.37 42.72 13.60
C SER A 207 -1.09 41.90 13.55
N LEU A 208 -0.26 42.14 12.54
CA LEU A 208 1.03 41.48 12.39
C LEU A 208 1.97 41.93 13.49
N ASN A 209 2.53 40.99 14.25
CA ASN A 209 3.52 41.24 15.30
C ASN A 209 4.51 40.06 15.39
N ASN A 210 5.80 40.35 15.22
CA ASN A 210 6.86 39.34 15.26
C ASN A 210 6.57 38.09 14.41
N GLY A 211 6.24 38.29 13.12
CA GLY A 211 6.01 37.22 12.15
C GLY A 211 4.68 36.46 12.27
N GLY A 212 3.82 36.79 13.22
CA GLY A 212 2.50 36.18 13.39
C GLY A 212 1.39 37.21 13.58
N LEU A 213 0.14 36.77 13.51
CA LEU A 213 -1.02 37.63 13.79
C LEU A 213 -1.40 37.54 15.27
N VAL A 214 -1.57 38.68 15.90
CA VAL A 214 -1.88 38.80 17.33
C VAL A 214 -3.20 39.57 17.49
N ALA A 215 -4.07 39.03 18.34
CA ALA A 215 -5.31 39.70 18.70
C ALA A 215 -5.04 40.95 19.58
N SER A 216 -5.85 41.97 19.40
CA SER A 216 -5.72 43.24 20.15
C SER A 216 -6.11 43.15 21.62
N ALA A 217 -6.84 42.12 22.03
CA ALA A 217 -7.35 41.92 23.40
C ALA A 217 -7.56 40.41 23.68
N PRO A 218 -7.74 40.04 24.98
CA PRO A 218 -8.20 38.71 25.34
C PRO A 218 -9.52 38.35 24.67
N PHE A 219 -9.66 37.09 24.31
CA PHE A 219 -10.78 36.54 23.55
C PHE A 219 -11.33 35.30 24.27
N THR A 220 -12.64 35.19 24.27
CA THR A 220 -13.36 33.99 24.68
C THR A 220 -14.20 33.54 23.49
N GLY A 221 -13.88 32.38 22.95
CA GLY A 221 -14.47 31.82 21.73
C GLY A 221 -13.56 30.89 20.99
N SER A 222 -13.89 30.53 19.76
CA SER A 222 -13.09 29.63 18.92
C SER A 222 -12.46 30.33 17.73
N LEU A 223 -11.25 29.90 17.36
CA LEU A 223 -10.60 30.11 16.06
C LEU A 223 -10.53 28.79 15.31
N ARG A 224 -10.89 28.83 14.03
CA ARG A 224 -10.83 27.65 13.13
C ARG A 224 -10.07 28.02 11.88
N ALA A 225 -9.05 27.24 11.52
CA ALA A 225 -8.26 27.45 10.32
C ALA A 225 -8.41 26.27 9.36
N ALA A 226 -8.59 26.56 8.08
CA ALA A 226 -8.60 25.58 6.99
C ALA A 226 -7.76 26.06 5.81
N LEU A 227 -7.11 25.15 5.10
CA LEU A 227 -6.46 25.45 3.83
C LEU A 227 -7.54 25.89 2.81
N LEU A 228 -7.32 27.02 2.14
CA LEU A 228 -8.27 27.59 1.20
C LEU A 228 -7.74 27.41 -0.23
N ASP A 229 -8.63 26.92 -1.08
CA ASP A 229 -8.51 26.96 -2.54
C ASP A 229 -9.84 27.47 -3.12
N ALA A 230 -9.84 27.91 -4.36
CA ALA A 230 -11.00 28.55 -4.99
C ALA A 230 -12.22 27.61 -5.06
N SER A 231 -12.01 26.32 -5.22
CA SER A 231 -13.08 25.31 -5.29
C SER A 231 -13.72 25.00 -3.95
N SER A 232 -12.99 25.18 -2.85
CA SER A 232 -13.41 24.82 -1.49
C SER A 232 -14.04 25.98 -0.70
N GLU A 233 -13.85 27.24 -1.10
CA GLU A 233 -14.22 28.44 -0.33
C GLU A 233 -15.68 28.44 0.12
N ALA A 234 -16.61 28.33 -0.82
CA ALA A 234 -18.05 28.38 -0.51
C ALA A 234 -18.49 27.27 0.44
N THR A 235 -17.91 26.08 0.27
CA THR A 235 -18.19 24.93 1.14
C THR A 235 -17.62 25.15 2.54
N LEU A 236 -16.39 25.63 2.65
CA LEU A 236 -15.76 25.92 3.94
C LEU A 236 -16.54 27.02 4.68
N ASP A 237 -16.93 28.08 4.01
CA ASP A 237 -17.74 29.15 4.62
C ASP A 237 -19.09 28.63 5.16
N ALA A 238 -19.78 27.77 4.41
CA ALA A 238 -21.06 27.19 4.78
C ALA A 238 -20.99 26.25 5.99
N HIS A 239 -19.84 25.58 6.21
CA HIS A 239 -19.64 24.57 7.24
C HIS A 239 -18.83 25.07 8.46
N ALA A 240 -18.34 26.31 8.43
CA ALA A 240 -17.45 26.86 9.45
C ALA A 240 -18.06 26.90 10.87
N ALA A 241 -19.38 26.98 10.99
CA ALA A 241 -20.04 27.20 12.28
C ALA A 241 -20.30 25.93 13.09
N ARG A 242 -20.18 24.75 12.51
CA ARG A 242 -20.29 23.46 13.21
C ARG A 242 -18.92 22.83 13.43
N ILE A 243 -18.61 22.57 14.69
CA ILE A 243 -17.29 22.11 15.16
C ILE A 243 -17.45 20.67 15.64
N PRO A 244 -16.72 19.69 15.09
CA PRO A 244 -16.64 18.35 15.66
C PRO A 244 -15.84 18.40 16.98
N THR A 245 -16.32 17.71 18.01
CA THR A 245 -15.69 17.61 19.32
C THR A 245 -15.29 16.17 19.66
N GLY A 246 -15.73 15.21 18.86
CA GLY A 246 -15.46 13.81 19.03
C GLY A 246 -16.28 12.98 18.07
N GLY A 247 -16.33 11.68 18.31
CA GLY A 247 -17.16 10.76 17.54
C GLY A 247 -17.21 9.39 18.17
N ALA A 248 -18.31 8.69 17.94
CA ALA A 248 -18.51 7.31 18.31
C ALA A 248 -18.47 6.40 17.07
N VAL A 249 -17.96 5.19 17.25
CA VAL A 249 -18.01 4.13 16.24
C VAL A 249 -18.95 3.06 16.74
N SER A 250 -19.88 2.64 15.91
CA SER A 250 -20.74 1.50 16.17
C SER A 250 -20.69 0.52 15.01
N ALA A 251 -20.91 -0.75 15.28
CA ALA A 251 -20.96 -1.80 14.27
C ALA A 251 -22.01 -2.84 14.60
N THR A 252 -22.63 -3.38 13.55
CA THR A 252 -23.53 -4.54 13.59
C THR A 252 -23.23 -5.48 12.44
N ALA A 253 -23.63 -6.73 12.52
CA ALA A 253 -23.55 -7.69 11.43
C ALA A 253 -24.91 -8.36 11.21
N MET A 254 -25.28 -8.55 9.95
CA MET A 254 -26.50 -9.25 9.55
C MET A 254 -26.22 -10.09 8.31
N GLY A 255 -26.17 -11.41 8.47
CA GLY A 255 -25.76 -12.33 7.41
C GLY A 255 -24.32 -12.03 6.97
N ASP A 256 -24.14 -11.64 5.71
CA ASP A 256 -22.83 -11.37 5.12
C ASP A 256 -22.58 -9.87 4.91
N VAL A 257 -23.27 -9.03 5.65
CA VAL A 257 -23.10 -7.57 5.64
C VAL A 257 -22.79 -7.07 7.04
N GLY A 258 -21.68 -6.36 7.17
CA GLY A 258 -21.30 -5.56 8.33
C GLY A 258 -21.69 -4.11 8.09
N THR A 259 -22.41 -3.51 9.06
CA THR A 259 -22.73 -2.09 9.02
C THR A 259 -21.92 -1.37 10.06
N ILE A 260 -21.09 -0.40 9.64
CA ILE A 260 -20.27 0.43 10.52
C ILE A 260 -20.77 1.86 10.42
N SER A 261 -20.96 2.50 11.57
CA SER A 261 -21.41 3.89 11.61
C SER A 261 -20.44 4.75 12.42
N PHE A 262 -20.12 5.94 11.86
CA PHE A 262 -19.45 7.03 12.57
C PHE A 262 -20.47 8.10 12.91
N ASP A 263 -20.68 8.36 14.20
CA ASP A 263 -21.57 9.39 14.69
C ASP A 263 -20.76 10.51 15.35
N TRP A 264 -20.70 11.66 14.66
CA TRP A 264 -19.89 12.79 15.08
C TRP A 264 -20.55 13.58 16.22
N GLN A 265 -19.83 13.78 17.29
CA GLN A 265 -20.20 14.72 18.35
C GLN A 265 -19.81 16.13 17.92
N THR A 266 -20.71 17.09 18.09
CA THR A 266 -20.48 18.44 17.58
C THR A 266 -21.02 19.52 18.49
N GLN A 267 -20.44 20.72 18.38
CA GLN A 267 -21.00 21.96 18.90
C GLN A 267 -21.26 22.97 17.76
N GLY A 268 -22.07 24.02 18.03
CA GLY A 268 -22.41 24.99 17.01
C GLY A 268 -23.65 24.60 16.17
N SER A 269 -23.78 25.17 14.97
CA SER A 269 -24.95 25.01 14.12
C SER A 269 -24.57 24.92 12.64
N GLY A 270 -25.54 24.51 11.79
CA GLY A 270 -25.32 24.33 10.35
C GLY A 270 -24.88 22.90 10.00
N PRO A 271 -24.49 22.63 8.76
CA PRO A 271 -24.00 21.33 8.34
C PRO A 271 -22.59 21.04 8.89
N LEU A 272 -22.24 19.76 9.08
CA LEU A 272 -20.90 19.32 9.42
C LEU A 272 -20.17 18.92 8.15
N LEU A 273 -18.91 19.29 8.03
CA LEU A 273 -17.99 18.83 6.98
C LEU A 273 -16.90 17.94 7.60
N MET A 274 -16.79 16.72 7.11
CA MET A 274 -15.72 15.78 7.46
C MET A 274 -15.11 15.19 6.18
N MET A 275 -13.83 14.78 6.22
CA MET A 275 -13.09 14.30 5.05
C MET A 275 -13.04 12.78 5.05
N ALA A 276 -13.54 12.14 3.99
CA ALA A 276 -13.51 10.71 3.79
C ALA A 276 -12.24 10.28 3.03
N LEU A 277 -11.61 9.20 3.47
CA LEU A 277 -10.50 8.53 2.77
C LEU A 277 -11.03 7.68 1.59
N PRO A 278 -10.18 7.30 0.63
CA PRO A 278 -10.59 6.48 -0.52
C PRO A 278 -11.34 5.20 -0.12
N HIS A 279 -10.85 4.43 0.85
CA HIS A 279 -11.52 3.19 1.30
C HIS A 279 -12.92 3.43 1.90
N HIS A 280 -13.18 4.60 2.49
CA HIS A 280 -14.54 4.96 2.92
C HIS A 280 -15.47 5.11 1.73
N MET A 281 -14.98 5.76 0.65
CA MET A 281 -15.77 6.03 -0.54
C MET A 281 -16.24 4.75 -1.24
N ASP A 282 -15.49 3.65 -1.10
CA ASP A 282 -15.85 2.35 -1.68
C ASP A 282 -17.12 1.74 -1.03
N VAL A 283 -17.44 2.10 0.23
CA VAL A 283 -18.48 1.44 1.04
C VAL A 283 -19.45 2.39 1.71
N LEU A 284 -19.24 3.70 1.55
CA LEU A 284 -20.08 4.71 2.18
C LEU A 284 -21.46 4.77 1.51
N VAL A 285 -22.50 4.53 2.30
CA VAL A 285 -23.89 4.55 1.81
C VAL A 285 -24.36 5.98 1.55
N SER A 286 -24.71 6.27 0.30
CA SER A 286 -25.29 7.55 -0.13
C SER A 286 -24.50 8.79 0.35
N PRO A 287 -23.21 8.92 0.04
CA PRO A 287 -22.42 10.05 0.49
C PRO A 287 -22.89 11.39 -0.09
N SER A 288 -23.01 12.40 0.78
CA SER A 288 -23.23 13.78 0.35
C SER A 288 -21.88 14.47 0.13
N THR A 289 -21.26 14.23 -1.03
CA THR A 289 -19.94 14.75 -1.38
C THR A 289 -19.95 16.27 -1.61
N THR A 290 -18.81 16.90 -1.39
CA THR A 290 -18.60 18.33 -1.62
C THR A 290 -17.39 18.55 -2.53
N SER A 291 -17.15 19.80 -2.96
CA SER A 291 -15.98 20.17 -3.76
C SER A 291 -14.65 20.20 -2.99
N VAL A 292 -14.66 19.95 -1.67
CA VAL A 292 -13.43 19.99 -0.88
C VAL A 292 -12.64 18.70 -1.05
N VAL A 293 -11.45 18.79 -1.61
CA VAL A 293 -10.51 17.68 -1.76
C VAL A 293 -9.22 18.02 -1.02
N ARG A 294 -8.62 17.05 -0.33
CA ARG A 294 -7.35 17.21 0.39
C ARG A 294 -6.45 16.01 0.14
N ASN A 295 -5.31 16.26 -0.50
CA ASN A 295 -4.33 15.22 -0.74
C ASN A 295 -3.62 14.81 0.56
N THR A 296 -3.48 13.51 0.80
CA THR A 296 -2.85 12.93 1.99
C THR A 296 -1.90 11.80 1.60
N MET A 297 -1.20 11.22 2.58
CA MET A 297 -0.35 10.03 2.39
C MET A 297 -1.13 8.80 1.91
N LYS A 298 -2.46 8.79 2.09
CA LYS A 298 -3.40 7.72 1.71
C LYS A 298 -4.29 8.13 0.52
N GLY A 299 -3.78 8.96 -0.40
CA GLY A 299 -4.56 9.48 -1.52
C GLY A 299 -5.41 10.70 -1.15
N ASP A 300 -6.34 11.03 -2.02
CA ASP A 300 -7.21 12.19 -1.87
C ASP A 300 -8.39 11.91 -0.95
N MET A 301 -8.55 12.76 0.05
CA MET A 301 -9.75 12.77 0.88
C MET A 301 -10.81 13.68 0.28
N ILE A 302 -12.05 13.22 0.28
CA ILE A 302 -13.22 13.95 -0.23
C ILE A 302 -14.07 14.45 0.92
N GLY A 303 -14.49 15.71 0.86
CA GLY A 303 -15.38 16.31 1.88
C GLY A 303 -16.80 15.75 1.79
N ILE A 304 -17.31 15.27 2.93
CA ILE A 304 -18.66 14.74 3.10
C ILE A 304 -19.44 15.66 4.05
N SER A 305 -20.62 16.07 3.64
CA SER A 305 -21.53 16.86 4.47
C SER A 305 -22.53 15.95 5.18
N GLY A 306 -22.45 15.87 6.52
CA GLY A 306 -23.34 15.02 7.31
C GLY A 306 -22.87 14.86 8.75
N LEU A 307 -23.80 14.51 9.65
CA LEU A 307 -23.50 14.29 11.08
C LEU A 307 -23.11 12.85 11.39
N SER A 308 -23.43 11.92 10.51
CA SER A 308 -23.09 10.51 10.63
C SER A 308 -22.75 9.93 9.26
N TRP A 309 -21.94 8.89 9.27
CA TRP A 309 -21.64 8.07 8.11
C TRP A 309 -22.09 6.64 8.37
N THR A 310 -22.59 5.99 7.34
CA THR A 310 -22.89 4.56 7.35
C THR A 310 -22.11 3.90 6.23
N MET A 311 -21.36 2.88 6.56
CA MET A 311 -20.56 2.08 5.65
C MET A 311 -21.04 0.63 5.71
N GLU A 312 -21.17 -0.02 4.55
CA GLU A 312 -21.57 -1.42 4.45
C GLU A 312 -20.42 -2.24 3.88
N GLU A 313 -19.90 -3.17 4.70
CA GLU A 313 -18.80 -4.06 4.35
C GLU A 313 -19.32 -5.47 4.05
N PRO A 314 -18.92 -6.10 2.95
CA PRO A 314 -19.12 -7.51 2.76
C PRO A 314 -18.30 -8.29 3.78
N LEU A 315 -18.94 -9.25 4.46
CA LEU A 315 -18.29 -10.09 5.46
C LEU A 315 -17.95 -11.46 4.87
N THR A 316 -16.74 -11.93 5.15
CA THR A 316 -16.29 -13.26 4.72
C THR A 316 -17.22 -14.37 5.24
N THR A 317 -17.35 -15.40 4.41
CA THR A 317 -17.96 -16.69 4.78
C THR A 317 -16.94 -17.82 4.91
N ILE A 318 -15.64 -17.53 4.65
CA ILE A 318 -14.55 -18.51 4.72
C ILE A 318 -14.32 -18.90 6.19
N GLY A 319 -14.65 -20.15 6.53
CA GLY A 319 -14.45 -20.72 7.86
C GLY A 319 -13.06 -21.34 8.03
N PHE A 320 -13.01 -22.54 8.65
CA PHE A 320 -11.75 -23.25 8.90
C PHE A 320 -11.11 -23.86 7.66
N GLU A 321 -11.89 -24.05 6.60
CA GLU A 321 -11.52 -24.74 5.37
C GLU A 321 -11.44 -23.72 4.22
N ALA A 322 -10.69 -24.05 3.16
CA ALA A 322 -10.66 -23.24 1.93
C ALA A 322 -12.03 -23.16 1.28
N ALA A 323 -12.30 -22.10 0.50
CA ALA A 323 -13.57 -21.95 -0.22
C ALA A 323 -13.79 -23.06 -1.28
N GLN A 324 -12.71 -23.62 -1.82
CA GLN A 324 -12.75 -24.73 -2.75
C GLN A 324 -12.21 -26.01 -2.09
N PRO A 325 -12.83 -27.18 -2.38
CA PRO A 325 -12.32 -28.44 -1.87
C PRO A 325 -10.96 -28.78 -2.50
N ILE A 326 -10.20 -29.67 -1.84
CA ILE A 326 -8.95 -30.21 -2.39
C ILE A 326 -9.26 -30.87 -3.74
N HIS A 327 -8.51 -30.54 -4.79
CA HIS A 327 -8.66 -31.17 -6.10
C HIS A 327 -8.35 -32.68 -5.99
N PRO A 328 -9.24 -33.57 -6.47
CA PRO A 328 -9.13 -35.02 -6.22
C PRO A 328 -7.82 -35.64 -6.69
N ASP A 329 -7.23 -35.14 -7.77
CA ASP A 329 -5.99 -35.69 -8.34
C ASP A 329 -4.77 -35.39 -7.45
N TYR A 330 -4.84 -34.40 -6.59
CA TYR A 330 -3.75 -33.96 -5.71
C TYR A 330 -3.96 -34.31 -4.23
N GLU A 331 -5.14 -34.86 -3.88
CA GLU A 331 -5.46 -35.24 -2.50
C GLU A 331 -4.41 -36.18 -1.90
N GLN A 332 -3.90 -37.14 -2.69
CA GLN A 332 -2.90 -38.07 -2.22
C GLN A 332 -1.56 -37.41 -1.91
N ASP A 333 -1.18 -36.36 -2.65
CA ASP A 333 0.05 -35.62 -2.42
C ASP A 333 -0.04 -34.81 -1.12
N VAL A 334 -1.19 -34.18 -0.86
CA VAL A 334 -1.49 -33.51 0.41
C VAL A 334 -1.46 -34.51 1.58
N ARG A 335 -2.04 -35.72 1.44
CA ARG A 335 -1.98 -36.79 2.44
C ARG A 335 -0.54 -37.26 2.72
N ASN A 336 0.27 -37.41 1.67
CA ASN A 336 1.66 -37.81 1.80
C ASN A 336 2.47 -36.73 2.54
N ALA A 337 2.27 -35.45 2.21
CA ALA A 337 2.89 -34.32 2.90
C ALA A 337 2.47 -34.28 4.37
N LEU A 338 1.16 -34.42 4.65
CA LEU A 338 0.62 -34.47 6.00
C LEU A 338 1.29 -35.57 6.84
N ALA A 339 1.48 -36.76 6.27
CA ALA A 339 2.20 -37.85 6.97
C ALA A 339 3.71 -37.55 7.15
N SER A 340 4.33 -36.78 6.25
CA SER A 340 5.75 -36.41 6.35
C SER A 340 6.03 -35.32 7.38
N ASP A 341 5.06 -34.44 7.64
CA ASP A 341 5.20 -33.32 8.59
C ASP A 341 4.99 -33.78 10.06
N VAL A 342 4.72 -35.06 10.29
CA VAL A 342 4.68 -35.63 11.64
C VAL A 342 6.03 -35.46 12.32
N GLY A 343 6.05 -34.77 13.44
CA GLY A 343 7.27 -34.38 14.14
C GLY A 343 7.55 -32.89 14.07
N PHE A 344 6.81 -32.14 13.26
CA PHE A 344 6.81 -30.67 13.37
C PHE A 344 6.38 -30.27 14.79
N GLY A 345 7.12 -29.35 15.40
CA GLY A 345 6.89 -28.94 16.79
C GLY A 345 7.32 -27.51 17.05
N VAL A 346 6.98 -27.01 18.23
CA VAL A 346 7.31 -25.63 18.63
C VAL A 346 8.68 -25.63 19.28
N THR A 347 9.61 -24.88 18.70
CA THR A 347 10.99 -24.74 19.17
C THR A 347 11.33 -23.30 19.59
N ALA A 348 10.61 -22.30 19.06
CA ALA A 348 10.82 -20.89 19.38
C ALA A 348 10.26 -20.54 20.77
N GLY A 349 11.02 -19.73 21.52
CA GLY A 349 10.68 -19.34 22.89
C GLY A 349 9.84 -18.06 22.99
N ASP A 350 9.99 -17.17 22.02
CA ASP A 350 9.30 -15.87 21.96
C ASP A 350 7.83 -16.00 21.49
N PRO A 351 6.97 -14.98 21.74
CA PRO A 351 5.55 -15.06 21.40
C PRO A 351 5.28 -14.99 19.89
N TYR A 352 6.19 -14.41 19.08
CA TYR A 352 6.01 -14.26 17.65
C TYR A 352 6.32 -15.56 16.89
N PHE A 353 7.59 -16.01 16.87
CA PHE A 353 7.96 -17.24 16.17
C PHE A 353 7.29 -18.48 16.77
N GLY A 354 7.13 -18.51 18.12
CA GLY A 354 6.32 -19.56 18.77
C GLY A 354 4.87 -19.53 18.31
N GLY A 355 4.29 -18.34 18.12
CA GLY A 355 2.95 -18.14 17.56
C GLY A 355 2.82 -18.65 16.13
N LYS A 356 3.79 -18.33 15.26
CA LYS A 356 3.85 -18.86 13.89
C LYS A 356 3.85 -20.39 13.88
N GLN A 357 4.68 -21.03 14.71
CA GLN A 357 4.74 -22.49 14.81
C GLN A 357 3.44 -23.09 15.41
N PHE A 358 2.73 -22.40 16.31
CA PHE A 358 1.38 -22.79 16.72
C PHE A 358 0.39 -22.79 15.55
N SER A 359 0.42 -21.73 14.76
CA SER A 359 -0.45 -21.62 13.59
C SER A 359 -0.18 -22.72 12.56
N ALA A 360 1.09 -23.05 12.32
CA ALA A 360 1.47 -24.17 11.45
C ALA A 360 0.89 -25.52 11.95
N LEU A 361 1.04 -25.82 13.25
CA LEU A 361 0.43 -27.03 13.84
C LEU A 361 -1.09 -27.01 13.76
N ALA A 362 -1.73 -25.86 13.97
CA ALA A 362 -3.16 -25.68 13.82
C ALA A 362 -3.62 -26.01 12.39
N ARG A 363 -2.90 -25.50 11.38
CA ARG A 363 -3.15 -25.82 9.97
C ARG A 363 -3.05 -27.32 9.69
N LEU A 364 -2.00 -27.98 10.17
CA LEU A 364 -1.83 -29.43 10.02
C LEU A 364 -3.00 -30.21 10.63
N ALA A 365 -3.46 -29.82 11.83
CA ALA A 365 -4.59 -30.46 12.49
C ALA A 365 -5.91 -30.26 11.70
N LEU A 366 -6.17 -29.05 11.21
CA LEU A 366 -7.38 -28.72 10.43
C LEU A 366 -7.40 -29.42 9.07
N ILE A 367 -6.28 -29.48 8.37
CA ILE A 367 -6.15 -30.21 7.10
C ILE A 367 -6.32 -31.73 7.32
N ALA A 368 -5.81 -32.25 8.44
CA ALA A 368 -6.02 -33.65 8.81
C ALA A 368 -7.51 -33.98 9.08
N ASP A 369 -8.27 -33.05 9.67
CA ASP A 369 -9.72 -33.21 9.85
C ASP A 369 -10.45 -33.29 8.51
N GLU A 370 -10.15 -32.33 7.61
CA GLU A 370 -10.78 -32.25 6.28
C GLU A 370 -10.50 -33.52 5.47
N LEU A 371 -9.29 -34.04 5.53
CA LEU A 371 -8.88 -35.29 4.88
C LEU A 371 -9.40 -36.56 5.58
N ASN A 372 -10.17 -36.45 6.68
CA ASN A 372 -10.60 -37.59 7.52
C ASN A 372 -9.42 -38.46 7.99
N GLU A 373 -8.34 -37.84 8.47
CA GLU A 373 -7.17 -38.49 9.06
C GLU A 373 -7.15 -38.33 10.61
N PRO A 374 -8.05 -38.98 11.35
CA PRO A 374 -8.25 -38.68 12.79
C PRO A 374 -7.02 -38.99 13.65
N VAL A 375 -6.16 -39.90 13.23
CA VAL A 375 -4.93 -40.23 13.96
C VAL A 375 -3.94 -39.10 13.87
N LEU A 376 -3.72 -38.58 12.67
CA LEU A 376 -2.83 -37.43 12.41
C LEU A 376 -3.39 -36.14 13.04
N ALA A 377 -4.68 -35.88 12.90
CA ALA A 377 -5.36 -34.76 13.58
C ALA A 377 -5.16 -34.77 15.10
N SER A 378 -5.27 -35.96 15.74
CA SER A 378 -5.01 -36.09 17.16
C SER A 378 -3.54 -35.89 17.53
N GLN A 379 -2.59 -36.35 16.71
CA GLN A 379 -1.16 -36.14 16.93
C GLN A 379 -0.79 -34.64 16.85
N TYR A 380 -1.24 -33.94 15.83
CA TYR A 380 -0.99 -32.51 15.68
C TYR A 380 -1.64 -31.68 16.79
N ARG A 381 -2.90 -31.98 17.18
CA ARG A 381 -3.54 -31.33 18.32
C ARG A 381 -2.82 -31.61 19.64
N THR A 382 -2.24 -32.81 19.81
CA THR A 382 -1.45 -33.13 21.01
C THR A 382 -0.16 -32.30 21.05
N ALA A 383 0.54 -32.15 19.93
CA ALA A 383 1.74 -31.34 19.84
C ALA A 383 1.42 -29.83 20.07
N LEU A 384 0.38 -29.35 19.43
CA LEU A 384 -0.10 -27.94 19.58
C LEU A 384 -0.53 -27.69 21.03
N GLY A 385 -1.40 -28.56 21.58
CA GLY A 385 -1.93 -28.46 22.96
C GLY A 385 -0.80 -28.40 23.97
N SER A 386 0.16 -29.31 23.87
CA SER A 386 1.29 -29.37 24.81
C SER A 386 2.05 -28.03 24.88
N ALA A 387 2.31 -27.39 23.74
CA ALA A 387 3.07 -26.16 23.67
C ALA A 387 2.23 -24.89 23.99
N LEU A 388 1.01 -24.82 23.50
CA LEU A 388 0.11 -23.68 23.74
C LEU A 388 -0.36 -23.64 25.21
N GLU A 389 -0.75 -24.81 25.77
CA GLU A 389 -1.22 -24.93 27.15
C GLU A 389 -0.12 -24.62 28.17
N GLU A 390 1.14 -25.00 27.91
CA GLU A 390 2.29 -24.61 28.73
C GLU A 390 2.39 -23.10 28.87
N ARG A 391 2.23 -22.37 27.74
CA ARG A 391 2.31 -20.89 27.74
C ARG A 391 1.08 -20.24 28.36
N LEU A 392 -0.11 -20.75 28.08
CA LEU A 392 -1.34 -20.30 28.74
C LEU A 392 -1.30 -20.56 30.23
N ALA A 393 -0.65 -21.65 30.67
CA ALA A 393 -0.44 -21.96 32.11
C ALA A 393 0.62 -21.08 32.78
N GLY A 394 1.43 -20.36 32.00
CA GLY A 394 2.57 -19.56 32.49
C GLY A 394 3.73 -20.43 32.97
N GLN A 395 3.92 -21.62 32.37
CA GLN A 395 4.95 -22.61 32.75
C GLN A 395 6.19 -22.56 31.87
N ASN A 396 6.19 -21.68 30.80
CA ASN A 396 7.32 -21.44 29.95
C ASN A 396 8.35 -20.49 30.61
N GLY A 397 9.53 -20.37 30.02
CA GLY A 397 10.65 -19.59 30.55
C GLY A 397 10.40 -18.08 30.66
N ASP A 398 9.49 -17.50 29.86
CA ASP A 398 9.08 -16.09 29.85
C ASP A 398 7.56 -15.97 29.76
N PRO A 399 6.86 -16.16 30.91
CA PRO A 399 5.41 -16.26 30.95
C PRO A 399 4.72 -14.92 30.69
N LEU A 400 3.49 -14.99 30.17
CA LEU A 400 2.58 -13.85 30.12
C LEU A 400 2.23 -13.36 31.51
N VAL A 401 2.24 -12.05 31.68
CA VAL A 401 1.82 -11.34 32.89
C VAL A 401 0.81 -10.25 32.53
N TYR A 402 -0.09 -9.93 33.45
CA TYR A 402 -0.97 -8.80 33.31
C TYR A 402 -0.28 -7.54 33.83
N ASP A 403 -0.04 -6.59 32.94
CA ASP A 403 0.46 -5.25 33.26
C ASP A 403 -0.69 -4.35 33.74
N GLN A 404 -0.72 -4.05 35.03
CA GLN A 404 -1.73 -3.16 35.61
C GLN A 404 -1.49 -1.67 35.31
N THR A 405 -0.33 -1.28 34.76
CA THR A 405 0.01 0.12 34.48
C THR A 405 -0.70 0.61 33.22
N TRP A 406 -0.68 -0.18 32.15
CA TRP A 406 -1.30 0.15 30.86
C TRP A 406 -2.55 -0.66 30.57
N GLY A 407 -2.80 -1.72 31.34
CA GLY A 407 -3.96 -2.60 31.16
C GLY A 407 -3.81 -3.51 29.95
N GLY A 408 -2.93 -4.51 30.04
CA GLY A 408 -2.71 -5.46 28.95
C GLY A 408 -1.85 -6.65 29.35
N LEU A 409 -1.64 -7.57 28.40
CA LEU A 409 -0.81 -8.74 28.57
C LEU A 409 0.56 -8.51 27.91
N VAL A 410 1.63 -8.74 28.67
CA VAL A 410 3.02 -8.70 28.17
C VAL A 410 3.78 -9.92 28.66
N ILE A 411 4.91 -10.25 28.01
CA ILE A 411 5.83 -11.25 28.56
C ILE A 411 6.56 -10.66 29.78
N SER A 412 6.97 -11.49 30.71
CA SER A 412 7.55 -11.03 31.99
C SER A 412 8.87 -10.25 31.79
N SER A 413 9.67 -10.60 30.78
CA SER A 413 10.88 -9.86 30.41
C SER A 413 10.56 -8.47 29.84
N GLY A 414 9.43 -8.30 29.14
CA GLY A 414 8.96 -7.04 28.53
C GLY A 414 8.71 -5.94 29.56
N LEU A 415 8.38 -6.26 30.80
CA LEU A 415 8.16 -5.28 31.87
C LEU A 415 9.40 -4.44 32.16
N ASN A 416 10.60 -5.03 32.07
CA ASN A 416 11.87 -4.40 32.39
C ASN A 416 12.76 -4.13 31.17
N ASN A 417 12.52 -4.85 30.10
CA ASN A 417 13.11 -4.64 28.78
C ASN A 417 12.00 -4.56 27.74
N ALA A 418 11.42 -3.38 27.59
CA ALA A 418 10.27 -3.19 26.69
C ALA A 418 10.57 -3.56 25.21
N GLY A 419 11.85 -3.57 24.80
CA GLY A 419 12.28 -4.02 23.47
C GLY A 419 12.38 -5.54 23.30
N ALA A 420 12.20 -6.34 24.37
CA ALA A 420 12.23 -7.80 24.26
C ALA A 420 11.16 -8.31 23.28
N ALA A 421 11.48 -9.40 22.57
CA ALA A 421 10.59 -10.02 21.58
C ALA A 421 9.91 -8.99 20.66
N PHE A 422 10.74 -8.24 19.93
CA PHE A 422 10.32 -7.23 18.93
C PHE A 422 9.58 -6.02 19.49
N GLY A 423 9.78 -5.68 20.78
CA GLY A 423 9.11 -4.56 21.41
C GLY A 423 7.78 -4.92 22.06
N GLN A 424 7.60 -6.19 22.45
CA GLN A 424 6.38 -6.68 23.04
C GLN A 424 6.01 -5.94 24.35
N GLY A 425 7.00 -5.50 25.14
CA GLY A 425 6.77 -4.64 26.29
C GLY A 425 6.43 -3.18 25.93
N TYR A 426 6.71 -2.72 24.71
CA TYR A 426 6.16 -1.46 24.20
C TYR A 426 4.73 -1.60 23.69
N TYR A 427 4.12 -2.76 23.78
CA TYR A 427 2.85 -3.09 23.14
C TYR A 427 2.91 -3.06 21.61
N ASN A 428 4.12 -3.20 21.02
CA ASN A 428 4.26 -3.39 19.60
C ASN A 428 3.75 -4.79 19.21
N ASP A 429 3.12 -4.89 18.06
CA ASP A 429 2.84 -6.14 17.35
C ASP A 429 1.92 -7.14 18.07
N HIS A 430 1.22 -6.72 19.15
CA HIS A 430 0.38 -7.63 19.96
C HIS A 430 -0.66 -8.39 19.12
N HIS A 431 -1.29 -7.71 18.15
CA HIS A 431 -2.26 -8.35 17.27
C HIS A 431 -1.61 -9.40 16.33
N PHE A 432 -0.34 -9.21 15.90
CA PHE A 432 0.41 -10.25 15.19
C PHE A 432 0.68 -11.44 16.10
N HIS A 433 1.34 -11.21 17.23
CA HIS A 433 1.74 -12.24 18.17
C HIS A 433 0.55 -13.04 18.69
N TYR A 434 -0.43 -12.35 19.28
CA TYR A 434 -1.60 -13.03 19.86
C TYR A 434 -2.60 -13.48 18.79
N GLY A 435 -2.59 -12.90 17.61
CA GLY A 435 -3.37 -13.35 16.47
C GLY A 435 -3.06 -14.82 16.10
N TYR A 436 -1.79 -15.18 16.04
CA TYR A 436 -1.36 -16.56 15.83
C TYR A 436 -1.83 -17.51 16.97
N TRP A 437 -1.75 -17.05 18.23
CA TRP A 437 -2.19 -17.84 19.38
C TRP A 437 -3.72 -18.03 19.39
N ILE A 438 -4.48 -16.99 19.05
CA ILE A 438 -5.94 -17.04 18.98
C ILE A 438 -6.38 -17.95 17.84
N TYR A 439 -5.72 -17.89 16.67
CA TYR A 439 -5.95 -18.80 15.56
C TYR A 439 -5.71 -20.27 15.96
N ALA A 440 -4.60 -20.53 16.64
CA ALA A 440 -4.28 -21.85 17.15
C ALA A 440 -5.29 -22.33 18.21
N ALA A 441 -5.73 -21.44 19.11
CA ALA A 441 -6.77 -21.72 20.08
C ALA A 441 -8.12 -22.03 19.42
N ALA A 442 -8.45 -21.36 18.29
CA ALA A 442 -9.66 -21.67 17.52
C ALA A 442 -9.63 -23.10 16.98
N ALA A 443 -8.49 -23.56 16.45
CA ALA A 443 -8.31 -24.95 16.00
C ALA A 443 -8.40 -25.98 17.14
N MET A 444 -7.92 -25.64 18.34
CA MET A 444 -8.06 -26.48 19.55
C MET A 444 -9.49 -26.51 20.11
N ALA A 445 -10.21 -25.37 19.95
CA ALA A 445 -11.59 -25.23 20.43
C ALA A 445 -12.61 -25.90 19.51
N LYS A 446 -12.30 -26.04 18.21
CA LYS A 446 -13.19 -26.67 17.20
C LYS A 446 -13.61 -28.07 17.67
N ASP A 447 -14.90 -28.26 17.88
CA ASP A 447 -15.52 -29.51 18.33
C ASP A 447 -14.98 -30.05 19.67
N ASN A 448 -14.34 -29.20 20.50
CA ASN A 448 -13.69 -29.60 21.75
C ASN A 448 -14.13 -28.74 22.97
N PRO A 449 -15.36 -28.86 23.43
CA PRO A 449 -15.86 -28.06 24.55
C PRO A 449 -15.11 -28.36 25.87
N ALA A 450 -14.45 -29.52 26.01
CA ALA A 450 -13.64 -29.82 27.18
C ALA A 450 -12.39 -28.93 27.26
N TRP A 451 -11.73 -28.68 26.13
CA TRP A 451 -10.59 -27.77 26.03
C TRP A 451 -11.02 -26.32 26.30
N VAL A 452 -12.14 -25.89 25.71
CA VAL A 452 -12.72 -24.57 25.95
C VAL A 452 -13.04 -24.34 27.44
N ASN A 453 -13.62 -25.31 28.13
CA ASN A 453 -13.90 -25.20 29.56
C ASN A 453 -12.64 -25.05 30.43
N GLN A 454 -11.50 -25.57 29.98
CA GLN A 454 -10.23 -25.49 30.71
C GLN A 454 -9.42 -24.22 30.38
N TRP A 455 -9.38 -23.80 29.09
CA TRP A 455 -8.47 -22.79 28.62
C TRP A 455 -9.15 -21.53 28.02
N GLY A 456 -10.46 -21.62 27.76
CA GLY A 456 -11.20 -20.55 27.08
C GLY A 456 -11.16 -19.21 27.80
N ASP A 457 -11.13 -19.21 29.14
CA ASP A 457 -10.95 -17.98 29.92
C ASP A 457 -9.64 -17.26 29.56
N LYS A 458 -8.54 -17.99 29.47
CA LYS A 458 -7.23 -17.42 29.12
C LYS A 458 -7.16 -16.92 27.68
N VAL A 459 -7.79 -17.61 26.75
CA VAL A 459 -7.91 -17.17 25.35
C VAL A 459 -8.75 -15.90 25.26
N MET A 460 -9.84 -15.80 26.04
CA MET A 460 -10.64 -14.59 26.12
C MET A 460 -9.81 -13.36 26.53
N HIS A 461 -8.85 -13.52 27.43
CA HIS A 461 -7.96 -12.43 27.83
C HIS A 461 -6.95 -12.04 26.72
N LEU A 462 -6.51 -12.95 25.86
CA LEU A 462 -5.74 -12.62 24.64
C LEU A 462 -6.59 -11.80 23.67
N ILE A 463 -7.87 -12.21 23.49
CA ILE A 463 -8.80 -11.47 22.61
C ILE A 463 -9.08 -10.08 23.18
N ARG A 464 -9.34 -9.96 24.49
CA ARG A 464 -9.55 -8.66 25.15
C ARG A 464 -8.34 -7.74 25.05
N ASP A 465 -7.12 -8.28 25.06
CA ASP A 465 -5.92 -7.46 24.90
C ASP A 465 -5.88 -6.71 23.56
N VAL A 466 -6.29 -7.34 22.47
CA VAL A 466 -6.17 -6.78 21.11
C VAL A 466 -7.49 -6.28 20.52
N ALA A 467 -8.64 -6.81 20.96
CA ALA A 467 -9.95 -6.62 20.33
C ALA A 467 -11.09 -6.32 21.30
N GLU A 468 -10.83 -5.76 22.49
CA GLU A 468 -11.89 -5.38 23.44
C GLU A 468 -12.80 -4.27 22.85
N PRO A 469 -14.09 -4.53 22.58
CA PRO A 469 -14.96 -3.59 21.91
C PRO A 469 -15.58 -2.52 22.80
N SER A 470 -15.26 -2.53 24.10
CA SER A 470 -15.87 -1.62 25.09
C SER A 470 -14.83 -0.85 25.89
N GLY A 471 -14.96 0.48 25.90
CA GLY A 471 -14.17 1.33 26.80
C GLY A 471 -14.55 1.17 28.30
N ALA A 472 -15.53 0.35 28.62
CA ALA A 472 -15.94 0.07 30.00
C ALA A 472 -15.28 -1.17 30.60
N ASP A 473 -14.41 -1.87 29.88
CA ASP A 473 -13.61 -2.96 30.44
C ASP A 473 -12.67 -2.42 31.52
N PRO A 474 -12.69 -3.01 32.75
CA PRO A 474 -11.84 -2.53 33.84
C PRO A 474 -10.36 -2.91 33.71
N HIS A 475 -10.00 -3.78 32.75
CA HIS A 475 -8.68 -4.38 32.65
C HIS A 475 -7.99 -4.14 31.32
N TYR A 476 -8.73 -3.97 30.22
CA TYR A 476 -8.18 -3.85 28.89
C TYR A 476 -8.66 -2.59 28.18
N GLY A 477 -7.76 -1.99 27.40
CA GLY A 477 -8.09 -0.81 26.60
C GLY A 477 -8.97 -1.15 25.39
N TYR A 478 -9.81 -0.17 24.98
CA TYR A 478 -10.65 -0.30 23.79
C TYR A 478 -9.77 -0.50 22.54
N MET A 479 -10.01 -1.57 21.78
CA MET A 479 -9.45 -1.81 20.45
C MET A 479 -7.97 -1.40 20.34
N ARG A 480 -7.10 -2.04 21.12
CA ARG A 480 -5.69 -1.62 21.27
C ARG A 480 -5.00 -1.22 19.97
N ASN A 481 -5.07 -2.05 18.95
CA ASN A 481 -4.37 -1.86 17.67
C ASN A 481 -5.25 -1.24 16.57
N LYS A 482 -6.56 -1.45 16.60
CA LYS A 482 -7.48 -1.07 15.51
C LYS A 482 -7.77 0.42 15.47
N ASP A 483 -7.53 1.06 14.32
CA ASP A 483 -7.97 2.43 14.03
C ASP A 483 -9.13 2.39 13.01
N TRP A 484 -10.32 2.59 13.50
CA TRP A 484 -11.55 2.51 12.71
C TRP A 484 -11.61 3.53 11.58
N PHE A 485 -10.95 4.70 11.76
CA PHE A 485 -10.99 5.75 10.72
C PHE A 485 -10.12 5.41 9.51
N VAL A 486 -8.98 4.77 9.70
CA VAL A 486 -8.13 4.33 8.57
C VAL A 486 -8.44 2.90 8.13
N GLY A 487 -9.28 2.18 8.89
CA GLY A 487 -9.74 0.83 8.60
C GLY A 487 -8.71 -0.27 8.86
N HIS A 488 -7.47 0.07 9.19
CA HIS A 488 -6.40 -0.88 9.51
C HIS A 488 -5.87 -0.70 10.93
N SER A 489 -5.02 -1.61 11.34
CA SER A 489 -4.39 -1.62 12.66
C SER A 489 -3.08 -0.84 12.68
N TRP A 490 -2.61 -0.48 13.88
CA TRP A 490 -1.28 0.06 14.12
C TRP A 490 -0.48 -0.91 14.99
N ALA A 491 0.69 -1.31 14.49
CA ALA A 491 1.62 -2.19 15.18
C ALA A 491 2.40 -1.45 16.28
N ALA A 492 2.78 -0.19 16.04
CA ALA A 492 3.56 0.61 16.98
C ALA A 492 2.79 0.97 18.24
N GLY A 493 3.36 0.66 19.41
CA GLY A 493 2.83 0.96 20.73
C GLY A 493 3.48 2.17 21.41
N LEU A 494 4.08 1.98 22.58
CA LEU A 494 4.66 3.04 23.43
C LEU A 494 6.02 3.55 22.99
N PHE A 495 6.51 3.15 21.84
CA PHE A 495 7.76 3.65 21.26
C PHE A 495 7.54 4.97 20.51
N GLU A 496 8.47 5.91 20.67
CA GLU A 496 8.43 7.24 20.03
C GLU A 496 8.96 7.15 18.59
N PHE A 497 8.07 7.12 17.61
CA PHE A 497 8.43 7.17 16.19
C PHE A 497 8.21 8.57 15.61
N GLY A 498 9.21 9.10 14.89
CA GLY A 498 9.13 10.41 14.22
C GLY A 498 8.03 10.49 13.17
N ASP A 499 7.79 9.39 12.46
CA ASP A 499 6.78 9.25 11.40
C ASP A 499 5.40 8.80 11.90
N ALA A 500 5.13 8.99 13.18
CA ALA A 500 3.91 8.61 13.90
C ALA A 500 3.78 7.08 14.06
N ARG A 501 2.55 6.55 14.05
CA ARG A 501 2.31 5.11 14.16
C ARG A 501 2.63 4.41 12.85
N ASN A 502 2.93 3.11 12.92
CA ASN A 502 3.21 2.29 11.74
C ASN A 502 2.47 0.95 11.77
N GLN A 503 2.38 0.35 10.60
CA GLN A 503 1.94 -1.01 10.37
C GLN A 503 2.83 -1.59 9.26
N GLU A 504 3.54 -2.68 9.54
CA GLU A 504 4.37 -3.39 8.57
C GLU A 504 3.56 -4.47 7.88
N SER A 505 3.13 -5.49 8.61
CA SER A 505 2.48 -6.68 8.07
C SER A 505 0.95 -6.54 8.06
N SER A 506 0.38 -6.21 6.91
CA SER A 506 -1.08 -6.18 6.77
C SER A 506 -1.70 -7.58 6.81
N SER A 507 -1.01 -8.58 6.29
CA SER A 507 -1.47 -9.97 6.24
C SER A 507 -1.55 -10.63 7.62
N GLU A 508 -0.62 -10.31 8.54
CA GLU A 508 -0.68 -10.80 9.92
C GLU A 508 -1.81 -10.13 10.71
N ALA A 509 -2.13 -8.86 10.42
CA ALA A 509 -3.32 -8.22 10.99
C ALA A 509 -4.61 -8.87 10.49
N VAL A 510 -4.68 -9.19 9.20
CA VAL A 510 -5.79 -9.98 8.63
C VAL A 510 -5.92 -11.32 9.34
N ASN A 511 -4.81 -12.06 9.53
CA ASN A 511 -4.81 -13.33 10.25
C ASN A 511 -5.26 -13.18 11.73
N ALA A 512 -4.92 -12.07 12.38
CA ALA A 512 -5.35 -11.80 13.76
C ALA A 512 -6.88 -11.73 13.87
N TRP A 513 -7.52 -10.96 13.02
CA TRP A 513 -8.98 -10.80 13.03
C TRP A 513 -9.71 -12.05 12.52
N TYR A 514 -9.08 -12.78 11.60
CA TYR A 514 -9.54 -14.10 11.20
C TYR A 514 -9.48 -15.10 12.35
N GLY A 515 -8.43 -15.08 13.17
CA GLY A 515 -8.33 -15.89 14.39
C GLY A 515 -9.44 -15.60 15.40
N VAL A 516 -9.77 -14.30 15.63
CA VAL A 516 -10.90 -13.89 16.50
C VAL A 516 -12.23 -14.39 15.96
N TYR A 517 -12.45 -14.25 14.65
CA TYR A 517 -13.65 -14.78 13.98
C TYR A 517 -13.79 -16.30 14.16
N LEU A 518 -12.73 -17.04 13.87
CA LEU A 518 -12.74 -18.50 13.97
C LEU A 518 -12.91 -18.98 15.41
N TYR A 519 -12.33 -18.27 16.38
CA TYR A 519 -12.53 -18.62 17.78
C TYR A 519 -14.00 -18.44 18.20
N GLY A 520 -14.62 -17.32 17.85
CA GLY A 520 -16.06 -17.11 18.06
C GLY A 520 -16.92 -18.19 17.40
N LEU A 521 -16.55 -18.57 16.16
CA LEU A 521 -17.23 -19.65 15.42
C LEU A 521 -17.09 -21.01 16.15
N ALA A 522 -15.87 -21.34 16.64
CA ALA A 522 -15.59 -22.60 17.33
C ALA A 522 -16.34 -22.75 18.64
N ILE A 523 -16.50 -21.66 19.41
CA ILE A 523 -17.18 -21.69 20.71
C ILE A 523 -18.68 -21.40 20.62
N GLY A 524 -19.19 -21.03 19.43
CA GLY A 524 -20.58 -20.67 19.19
C GLY A 524 -20.98 -19.32 19.81
N ASP A 525 -20.03 -18.37 19.93
CA ASP A 525 -20.28 -17.00 20.38
C ASP A 525 -20.43 -16.08 19.15
N ASP A 526 -21.70 -15.75 18.82
CA ASP A 526 -22.03 -14.91 17.67
C ASP A 526 -21.43 -13.50 17.76
N ARG A 527 -21.26 -12.95 18.95
CA ARG A 527 -20.70 -11.60 19.13
C ARG A 527 -19.22 -11.57 18.80
N ILE A 528 -18.43 -12.52 19.28
CA ILE A 528 -17.00 -12.62 18.98
C ILE A 528 -16.80 -12.97 17.51
N ARG A 529 -17.59 -13.90 16.98
CA ARG A 529 -17.59 -14.26 15.56
C ARG A 529 -17.78 -13.04 14.67
N ASP A 530 -18.85 -12.30 14.90
CA ASP A 530 -19.20 -11.16 14.02
C ASP A 530 -18.32 -9.95 14.27
N LEU A 531 -17.81 -9.74 15.49
CA LEU A 531 -16.76 -8.75 15.77
C LEU A 531 -15.51 -9.03 14.94
N GLY A 532 -15.03 -10.29 14.96
CA GLY A 532 -13.88 -10.72 14.16
C GLY A 532 -14.11 -10.51 12.66
N ARG A 533 -15.30 -10.85 12.13
CA ARG A 533 -15.65 -10.64 10.71
C ARG A 533 -15.64 -9.16 10.30
N VAL A 534 -16.19 -8.28 11.12
CA VAL A 534 -16.21 -6.83 10.82
C VAL A 534 -14.81 -6.22 10.89
N MET A 535 -14.01 -6.60 11.89
CA MET A 535 -12.60 -6.17 11.98
C MET A 535 -11.80 -6.67 10.78
N LEU A 536 -12.00 -7.91 10.38
CA LEU A 536 -11.36 -8.54 9.22
C LEU A 536 -11.73 -7.83 7.90
N ALA A 537 -13.00 -7.57 7.67
CA ALA A 537 -13.47 -6.90 6.45
C ALA A 537 -12.84 -5.53 6.25
N THR A 538 -12.77 -4.72 7.31
CA THR A 538 -12.15 -3.40 7.26
C THR A 538 -10.63 -3.47 7.10
N GLU A 539 -9.96 -4.49 7.67
CA GLU A 539 -8.52 -4.71 7.48
C GLU A 539 -8.20 -5.13 6.05
N LEU A 540 -8.96 -6.07 5.47
CA LEU A 540 -8.85 -6.49 4.07
C LEU A 540 -9.01 -5.31 3.12
N ARG A 541 -10.08 -4.51 3.26
CA ARG A 541 -10.32 -3.33 2.41
C ARG A 541 -9.15 -2.35 2.46
N SER A 542 -8.64 -2.06 3.66
CA SER A 542 -7.52 -1.14 3.81
C SER A 542 -6.22 -1.72 3.25
N THR A 543 -6.02 -3.04 3.35
CA THR A 543 -4.88 -3.72 2.74
C THR A 543 -4.93 -3.62 1.22
N TRP A 544 -6.07 -3.92 0.61
CA TRP A 544 -6.26 -3.78 -0.83
C TRP A 544 -6.04 -2.34 -1.32
N LYS A 545 -6.45 -1.36 -0.52
CA LYS A 545 -6.36 0.06 -0.90
C LYS A 545 -5.00 0.69 -0.67
N TYR A 546 -4.27 0.28 0.38
CA TYR A 546 -3.07 1.01 0.84
C TYR A 546 -1.78 0.20 0.84
N TRP A 547 -1.82 -1.13 0.77
CA TRP A 547 -0.63 -1.98 0.64
C TRP A 547 -0.48 -2.60 -0.73
N GLN A 548 -1.58 -2.99 -1.38
CA GLN A 548 -1.60 -3.51 -2.74
C GLN A 548 -1.73 -2.34 -3.72
N ILE A 549 -0.75 -2.15 -4.58
CA ILE A 549 -0.73 -1.02 -5.53
C ILE A 549 -1.16 -1.54 -6.89
N ASN A 550 -2.40 -1.19 -7.29
CA ASN A 550 -2.92 -1.49 -8.62
C ASN A 550 -2.81 -0.28 -9.55
N THR A 551 -2.56 -0.54 -10.82
CA THR A 551 -2.52 0.49 -11.86
C THR A 551 -3.89 1.18 -11.97
N GLY A 552 -3.89 2.51 -12.03
CA GLY A 552 -5.12 3.30 -12.18
C GLY A 552 -5.84 3.69 -10.88
N GLU A 553 -5.50 3.12 -9.71
CA GLU A 553 -6.13 3.53 -8.44
C GLU A 553 -5.69 4.93 -7.95
N GLY A 554 -4.55 5.44 -8.39
CA GLY A 554 -4.10 6.80 -8.12
C GLY A 554 -3.78 7.14 -6.66
N ILE A 555 -3.65 6.15 -5.77
CA ILE A 555 -3.31 6.38 -4.35
C ILE A 555 -1.87 6.89 -4.24
N TYR A 556 -0.95 6.24 -4.93
CA TYR A 556 0.47 6.58 -4.91
C TYR A 556 0.94 6.98 -6.31
N PRO A 557 1.72 8.08 -6.42
CA PRO A 557 2.28 8.50 -7.68
C PRO A 557 3.51 7.66 -8.09
N GLU A 558 3.83 7.69 -9.39
CA GLU A 558 5.12 7.24 -9.89
C GLU A 558 6.26 8.16 -9.37
N PRO A 559 7.49 7.65 -9.18
CA PRO A 559 7.93 6.27 -9.47
C PRO A 559 7.62 5.23 -8.37
N PHE A 560 7.08 5.63 -7.22
CA PHE A 560 6.80 4.70 -6.11
C PHE A 560 5.77 3.61 -6.47
N ALA A 561 4.75 3.95 -7.27
CA ALA A 561 3.67 3.03 -7.63
C ALA A 561 4.15 1.80 -8.43
N SER A 562 5.29 1.90 -9.13
CA SER A 562 5.92 0.79 -9.86
C SER A 562 6.32 -0.38 -8.96
N ASN A 563 6.50 -0.18 -7.66
CA ASN A 563 6.84 -1.22 -6.68
C ASN A 563 5.71 -2.24 -6.44
N LYS A 564 4.47 -1.92 -6.81
CA LYS A 564 3.26 -2.75 -6.67
C LYS A 564 2.88 -3.14 -5.23
N VAL A 565 3.73 -2.82 -4.24
CA VAL A 565 3.48 -3.13 -2.83
C VAL A 565 4.05 -2.05 -1.91
N VAL A 566 3.38 -1.80 -0.79
CA VAL A 566 3.90 -1.03 0.34
C VAL A 566 4.48 -2.00 1.37
N GLY A 567 5.69 -1.75 1.85
CA GLY A 567 6.30 -2.48 2.95
C GLY A 567 5.76 -2.00 4.30
N ILE A 568 6.17 -0.81 4.75
CA ILE A 568 5.68 -0.22 6.00
C ILE A 568 4.85 1.02 5.71
N LEU A 569 3.64 1.06 6.23
CA LEU A 569 2.77 2.23 6.18
C LEU A 569 2.82 2.98 7.52
N TRP A 570 3.25 4.24 7.47
CA TRP A 570 3.36 5.14 8.61
C TRP A 570 2.25 6.21 8.59
N GLY A 571 2.14 6.96 9.65
CA GLY A 571 1.26 8.12 9.68
C GLY A 571 1.68 9.24 8.71
N THR A 572 2.98 9.44 8.51
CA THR A 572 3.55 10.52 7.66
C THR A 572 4.46 10.02 6.55
N LYS A 573 4.60 8.72 6.39
CA LYS A 573 5.50 8.09 5.42
C LYS A 573 4.89 6.80 4.85
N VAL A 574 5.30 6.44 3.66
CA VAL A 574 5.04 5.14 3.02
C VAL A 574 6.38 4.60 2.56
N ASP A 575 6.78 3.42 3.02
CA ASP A 575 8.08 2.81 2.73
C ASP A 575 7.93 1.55 1.87
N HIS A 576 8.81 1.41 0.88
CA HIS A 576 9.07 0.15 0.21
C HIS A 576 10.28 -0.51 0.87
N ALA A 577 10.12 -0.88 2.12
CA ALA A 577 11.11 -1.55 2.97
C ALA A 577 10.40 -2.26 4.14
N THR A 578 11.09 -3.17 4.81
CA THR A 578 10.70 -3.76 6.09
C THR A 578 11.64 -3.30 7.20
N PHE A 579 11.31 -3.57 8.47
CA PHE A 579 12.22 -3.29 9.59
C PHE A 579 13.48 -4.14 9.56
N PHE A 580 13.47 -5.26 8.84
CA PHE A 580 14.57 -6.23 8.79
C PHE A 580 15.29 -6.29 7.44
N GLY A 581 14.86 -5.51 6.44
CA GLY A 581 15.56 -5.42 5.16
C GLY A 581 14.76 -4.74 4.07
N ALA A 582 15.43 -4.51 2.93
CA ALA A 582 14.85 -3.92 1.73
C ALA A 582 14.84 -4.89 0.53
N ASN A 583 14.99 -6.19 0.79
CA ASN A 583 14.89 -7.21 -0.22
C ASN A 583 13.43 -7.35 -0.70
N LEU A 584 13.22 -7.54 -1.98
CA LEU A 584 11.88 -7.67 -2.56
C LEU A 584 11.09 -8.82 -1.92
N GLU A 585 11.73 -9.98 -1.70
CA GLU A 585 11.11 -11.14 -1.05
C GLU A 585 10.64 -10.85 0.37
N PHE A 586 11.30 -9.94 1.09
CA PHE A 586 10.87 -9.51 2.42
C PHE A 586 9.66 -8.59 2.33
N ILE A 587 9.74 -7.56 1.46
CA ILE A 587 8.72 -6.52 1.33
C ILE A 587 7.39 -7.09 0.83
N HIS A 588 7.43 -7.97 -0.18
CA HIS A 588 6.23 -8.63 -0.69
C HIS A 588 5.78 -9.76 0.24
N GLY A 589 6.70 -10.62 0.69
CA GLY A 589 6.37 -11.79 1.51
C GLY A 589 5.75 -11.44 2.85
N ILE A 590 6.14 -10.32 3.50
CA ILE A 590 5.55 -9.87 4.76
C ILE A 590 4.07 -9.45 4.59
N GLN A 591 3.61 -9.18 3.36
CA GLN A 591 2.22 -8.88 3.06
C GLN A 591 1.41 -10.14 2.64
N MET A 592 1.99 -11.32 2.73
CA MET A 592 1.39 -12.58 2.29
C MET A 592 1.25 -13.61 3.43
N LEU A 593 2.17 -13.59 4.41
CA LEU A 593 2.20 -14.56 5.51
C LEU A 593 1.20 -14.22 6.64
N PRO A 594 0.67 -15.24 7.35
CA PRO A 594 0.71 -16.66 7.03
C PRO A 594 -0.33 -17.04 5.97
N TYR A 595 -0.08 -18.10 5.22
CA TYR A 595 -1.09 -18.67 4.31
C TYR A 595 -2.12 -19.48 5.10
N THR A 596 -3.34 -18.98 5.12
CA THR A 596 -4.52 -19.62 5.75
C THR A 596 -5.69 -19.51 4.76
N PRO A 597 -6.84 -20.14 4.98
CA PRO A 597 -7.96 -20.03 4.04
C PRO A 597 -8.36 -18.58 3.69
N ILE A 598 -8.25 -17.64 4.63
CA ILE A 598 -8.59 -16.22 4.36
C ILE A 598 -7.62 -15.52 3.40
N THR A 599 -6.45 -16.09 3.17
CA THR A 599 -5.47 -15.55 2.21
C THR A 599 -6.04 -15.49 0.80
N GLU A 600 -7.05 -16.29 0.49
CA GLU A 600 -7.79 -16.25 -0.78
C GLU A 600 -8.51 -14.91 -1.01
N GLU A 601 -9.07 -14.31 0.04
CA GLU A 601 -9.64 -12.96 -0.03
C GLU A 601 -8.57 -11.85 0.04
N LEU A 602 -7.46 -12.12 0.72
CA LEU A 602 -6.37 -11.16 0.87
C LEU A 602 -5.62 -10.93 -0.46
N LEU A 603 -5.22 -12.02 -1.14
CA LEU A 603 -4.41 -11.97 -2.36
C LEU A 603 -5.32 -11.97 -3.59
N ARG A 604 -5.73 -10.80 -4.05
CA ARG A 604 -6.58 -10.65 -5.23
C ARG A 604 -5.78 -10.90 -6.51
N ALA A 605 -6.42 -11.54 -7.48
CA ALA A 605 -5.80 -11.86 -8.77
C ALA A 605 -5.28 -10.59 -9.47
N GLU A 606 -6.09 -9.50 -9.50
CA GLU A 606 -5.72 -8.24 -10.15
C GLU A 606 -4.41 -7.64 -9.60
N TRP A 607 -4.17 -7.80 -8.30
CA TRP A 607 -2.92 -7.34 -7.70
C TRP A 607 -1.76 -8.29 -7.99
N ILE A 608 -1.96 -9.61 -7.88
CA ILE A 608 -0.91 -10.59 -8.13
C ILE A 608 -0.46 -10.56 -9.60
N GLU A 609 -1.37 -10.35 -10.56
CA GLU A 609 -1.03 -10.18 -11.99
C GLU A 609 -0.03 -9.03 -12.21
N GLU A 610 -0.16 -7.94 -11.43
CA GLU A 610 0.76 -6.79 -11.52
C GLU A 610 2.00 -6.94 -10.62
N ALA A 611 1.87 -7.58 -9.44
CA ALA A 611 2.95 -7.69 -8.45
C ALA A 611 3.90 -8.85 -8.74
N TYR A 612 3.40 -9.97 -9.28
CA TYR A 612 4.21 -11.17 -9.50
C TYR A 612 5.38 -10.91 -10.47
N PRO A 613 5.22 -10.21 -11.61
CA PRO A 613 6.36 -9.87 -12.47
C PRO A 613 7.45 -9.03 -11.78
N VAL A 614 7.08 -8.24 -10.77
CA VAL A 614 8.03 -7.41 -10.00
C VAL A 614 8.84 -8.27 -9.02
N ILE A 615 8.18 -9.23 -8.36
CA ILE A 615 8.81 -10.04 -7.30
C ILE A 615 9.45 -11.33 -7.83
N GLN A 616 8.96 -11.90 -8.92
CA GLN A 616 9.41 -13.18 -9.46
C GLN A 616 10.95 -13.23 -9.66
N PRO A 617 11.63 -12.19 -10.15
CA PRO A 617 13.10 -12.21 -10.29
C PRO A 617 13.86 -12.48 -8.98
N ALA A 618 13.29 -12.12 -7.81
CA ALA A 618 13.91 -12.42 -6.52
C ALA A 618 14.02 -13.92 -6.25
N THR A 619 13.14 -14.74 -6.81
CA THR A 619 13.17 -16.21 -6.64
C THR A 619 14.38 -16.86 -7.29
N MET A 620 15.01 -16.16 -8.23
CA MET A 620 16.22 -16.63 -8.93
C MET A 620 17.51 -16.34 -8.13
N SER A 621 17.43 -15.53 -7.08
CA SER A 621 18.59 -15.23 -6.24
C SER A 621 19.05 -16.48 -5.48
N PRO A 622 20.32 -16.89 -5.58
CA PRO A 622 20.84 -18.03 -4.84
C PRO A 622 20.87 -17.80 -3.32
N SER A 623 20.67 -16.58 -2.87
CA SER A 623 20.64 -16.19 -1.45
C SER A 623 19.25 -16.11 -0.85
N ILE A 624 18.18 -16.26 -1.66
CA ILE A 624 16.81 -16.24 -1.14
C ILE A 624 16.57 -17.41 -0.18
N GLY A 625 15.98 -17.11 0.98
CA GLY A 625 15.56 -18.15 1.92
C GLY A 625 14.35 -18.94 1.37
N GLU A 626 14.38 -20.28 1.50
CA GLU A 626 13.33 -21.17 0.98
C GLU A 626 11.93 -20.81 1.49
N GLY A 627 11.80 -20.30 2.73
CA GLY A 627 10.53 -19.84 3.29
C GLY A 627 9.95 -18.67 2.52
N TRP A 628 10.77 -17.66 2.20
CA TRP A 628 10.36 -16.48 1.42
C TRP A 628 10.02 -16.85 -0.02
N LYS A 629 10.87 -17.68 -0.63
CA LYS A 629 10.64 -18.24 -1.97
C LYS A 629 9.32 -18.99 -2.04
N GLY A 630 9.01 -19.78 -1.01
CA GLY A 630 7.75 -20.50 -0.89
C GLY A 630 6.53 -19.58 -0.88
N PHE A 631 6.57 -18.43 -0.20
CA PHE A 631 5.47 -17.48 -0.19
C PHE A 631 5.21 -16.88 -1.58
N ILE A 632 6.28 -16.57 -2.33
CA ILE A 632 6.16 -16.04 -3.69
C ILE A 632 5.50 -17.07 -4.62
N TYR A 633 5.94 -18.34 -4.55
CA TYR A 633 5.35 -19.41 -5.34
C TYR A 633 3.90 -19.71 -4.95
N MET A 634 3.56 -19.62 -3.67
CA MET A 634 2.18 -19.75 -3.22
C MET A 634 1.31 -18.58 -3.70
N ALA A 635 1.86 -17.37 -3.81
CA ALA A 635 1.14 -16.23 -4.39
C ALA A 635 0.91 -16.41 -5.90
N HIS A 636 1.89 -16.98 -6.63
CA HIS A 636 1.74 -17.32 -8.04
C HIS A 636 0.51 -18.20 -8.31
N ALA A 637 0.16 -19.08 -7.39
CA ALA A 637 -0.99 -19.97 -7.52
C ALA A 637 -2.35 -19.24 -7.62
N VAL A 638 -2.41 -17.96 -7.33
CA VAL A 638 -3.63 -17.15 -7.49
C VAL A 638 -3.93 -16.90 -8.97
N ILE A 639 -2.88 -16.83 -9.81
CA ILE A 639 -2.99 -16.55 -11.26
C ILE A 639 -2.60 -17.74 -12.14
N ASP A 640 -1.66 -18.58 -11.71
CA ASP A 640 -1.23 -19.80 -12.41
C ASP A 640 -0.95 -20.93 -11.40
N PRO A 641 -1.99 -21.69 -11.00
CA PRO A 641 -1.84 -22.76 -10.03
C PRO A 641 -1.02 -23.96 -10.54
N ASP A 642 -0.97 -24.22 -11.85
CA ASP A 642 -0.23 -25.32 -12.43
C ASP A 642 1.29 -25.03 -12.39
N ALA A 643 1.71 -23.82 -12.78
CA ALA A 643 3.08 -23.39 -12.65
C ALA A 643 3.52 -23.35 -11.17
N ALA A 644 2.72 -22.77 -10.32
CA ALA A 644 2.98 -22.71 -8.87
C ALA A 644 3.09 -24.10 -8.22
N TRP A 645 2.30 -25.07 -8.66
CA TRP A 645 2.42 -26.46 -8.21
C TRP A 645 3.83 -27.01 -8.49
N SER A 646 4.30 -26.79 -9.70
CA SER A 646 5.63 -27.22 -10.14
C SER A 646 6.75 -26.52 -9.37
N GLU A 647 6.65 -25.22 -9.20
CA GLU A 647 7.59 -24.38 -8.44
C GLU A 647 7.71 -24.85 -6.99
N CYS A 648 6.57 -25.04 -6.31
CA CYS A 648 6.54 -25.47 -4.90
C CYS A 648 7.08 -26.88 -4.68
N GLN A 649 7.11 -27.76 -5.70
CA GLN A 649 7.77 -29.08 -5.60
C GLN A 649 9.29 -28.96 -5.46
N THR A 650 9.88 -27.84 -5.86
CA THR A 650 11.34 -27.59 -5.77
C THR A 650 11.79 -27.14 -4.37
N LEU A 651 10.86 -26.75 -3.50
CA LEU A 651 11.18 -26.23 -2.17
C LEU A 651 11.79 -27.30 -1.25
N ASN A 652 12.86 -26.93 -0.57
CA ASN A 652 13.58 -27.77 0.39
C ASN A 652 13.43 -27.31 1.85
N GLY A 653 12.72 -26.20 2.10
CA GLY A 653 12.47 -25.63 3.40
C GLY A 653 11.24 -24.73 3.41
N TYR A 654 10.75 -24.40 4.59
CA TYR A 654 9.54 -23.62 4.79
C TYR A 654 9.77 -22.60 5.91
N ASP A 655 8.98 -21.54 5.92
CA ASP A 655 8.94 -20.57 7.02
C ASP A 655 8.39 -21.22 8.30
N ASP A 656 8.72 -20.67 9.48
CA ASP A 656 8.28 -21.18 10.78
C ASP A 656 6.75 -21.29 10.92
N GLY A 657 6.00 -20.47 10.20
CA GLY A 657 4.53 -20.48 10.16
C GLY A 657 3.94 -21.33 9.03
N ASN A 658 4.76 -22.03 8.24
CA ASN A 658 4.31 -22.81 7.09
C ASN A 658 4.90 -24.22 7.08
N THR A 659 4.30 -25.13 6.31
CA THR A 659 4.74 -26.52 6.14
C THR A 659 4.54 -26.97 4.70
N LYS A 660 5.13 -28.09 4.34
CA LYS A 660 4.89 -28.74 3.03
C LYS A 660 3.41 -29.03 2.84
N THR A 661 2.76 -29.55 3.87
CA THR A 661 1.32 -29.86 3.84
C THR A 661 0.48 -28.62 3.54
N ASN A 662 0.72 -27.51 4.27
CA ASN A 662 -0.05 -26.29 4.07
C ASN A 662 0.19 -25.68 2.70
N THR A 663 1.43 -25.75 2.19
CA THR A 663 1.79 -25.32 0.83
C THR A 663 1.01 -26.11 -0.21
N LEU A 664 1.07 -27.45 -0.16
CA LEU A 664 0.35 -28.29 -1.14
C LEU A 664 -1.17 -28.19 -0.98
N TYR A 665 -1.69 -28.03 0.25
CA TYR A 665 -3.11 -27.78 0.48
C TYR A 665 -3.58 -26.49 -0.17
N TRP A 666 -2.82 -25.38 0.03
CA TRP A 666 -3.11 -24.11 -0.62
C TRP A 666 -3.22 -24.25 -2.13
N LEU A 667 -2.24 -24.90 -2.76
CA LEU A 667 -2.22 -25.12 -4.22
C LEU A 667 -3.39 -26.00 -4.65
N ALA A 668 -3.63 -27.12 -3.96
CA ALA A 668 -4.65 -28.09 -4.31
C ALA A 668 -6.10 -27.58 -4.15
N THR A 669 -6.26 -26.43 -3.47
CA THR A 669 -7.55 -25.74 -3.31
C THR A 669 -7.69 -24.50 -4.19
N ARG A 670 -6.75 -24.28 -5.14
CA ARG A 670 -6.88 -23.11 -6.06
C ARG A 670 -7.82 -23.39 -7.20
N PRO A 671 -8.71 -22.44 -7.58
CA PRO A 671 -9.47 -22.54 -8.80
C PRO A 671 -8.52 -22.57 -10.02
N GLY A 672 -8.84 -23.35 -11.01
CA GLY A 672 -8.09 -23.43 -12.26
C GLY A 672 -6.92 -24.43 -12.26
N LEU A 673 -6.61 -25.08 -11.11
CA LEU A 673 -5.62 -26.17 -11.10
C LEU A 673 -6.10 -27.31 -11.99
N SER A 674 -5.28 -27.65 -13.00
CA SER A 674 -5.64 -28.69 -13.97
C SER A 674 -5.54 -30.07 -13.35
N GLY A 675 -6.55 -30.92 -13.56
CA GLY A 675 -6.50 -32.32 -13.15
C GLY A 675 -5.37 -33.05 -13.88
N GLY A 676 -4.54 -33.78 -13.14
CA GLY A 676 -3.50 -34.62 -13.71
C GLY A 676 -4.08 -35.72 -14.60
N GLY A 677 -4.40 -35.39 -15.84
CA GLY A 677 -4.90 -36.33 -16.83
C GLY A 677 -3.88 -37.43 -17.11
N GLY A 678 -4.15 -38.61 -16.51
CA GLY A 678 -3.23 -39.73 -16.37
C GLY A 678 -2.44 -40.14 -17.60
N SER A 679 -1.19 -40.18 -17.43
CA SER A 679 -0.36 -41.39 -17.60
C SER A 679 1.12 -41.03 -17.31
N GLY A 680 1.61 -41.47 -16.17
CA GLY A 680 2.99 -41.95 -15.97
C GLY A 680 4.16 -41.04 -16.34
N GLY A 681 4.08 -39.72 -16.04
CA GLY A 681 5.23 -38.84 -16.03
C GLY A 681 4.86 -37.65 -15.14
N GLY A 682 5.46 -37.59 -13.94
CA GLY A 682 5.38 -36.37 -13.13
C GLY A 682 5.86 -35.17 -13.92
N PRO A 683 5.58 -33.91 -13.46
CA PRO A 683 6.11 -32.72 -14.09
C PRO A 683 7.63 -32.90 -14.28
N VAL A 684 8.08 -32.79 -15.50
CA VAL A 684 9.50 -32.79 -15.86
C VAL A 684 9.87 -31.32 -16.03
N PRO A 685 10.42 -30.70 -14.97
CA PRO A 685 10.90 -29.33 -15.07
C PRO A 685 12.06 -29.26 -16.04
N GLY A 686 12.19 -28.18 -16.73
CA GLY A 686 13.24 -27.91 -17.69
C GLY A 686 12.78 -26.83 -18.64
N CYS A 687 13.72 -26.32 -19.41
CA CYS A 687 13.41 -25.34 -20.43
C CYS A 687 12.46 -25.91 -21.50
N THR A 688 11.29 -25.30 -21.66
CA THR A 688 10.30 -25.71 -22.66
C THR A 688 10.38 -24.91 -23.97
N ASP A 689 11.18 -23.86 -24.03
CA ASP A 689 11.37 -23.06 -25.23
C ASP A 689 12.33 -23.74 -26.20
N SER A 690 11.85 -24.05 -27.38
CA SER A 690 12.62 -24.71 -28.43
C SER A 690 13.74 -23.85 -29.03
N GLY A 691 13.75 -22.54 -28.79
CA GLY A 691 14.80 -21.60 -29.17
C GLY A 691 15.92 -21.53 -28.16
N ALA A 692 15.78 -22.10 -26.98
CA ALA A 692 16.79 -22.10 -25.94
C ALA A 692 17.84 -23.17 -26.20
N SER A 693 19.11 -22.88 -25.87
CA SER A 693 20.27 -23.82 -26.00
C SER A 693 20.12 -25.04 -25.11
N ASN A 694 19.45 -24.90 -23.96
CA ASN A 694 19.17 -25.96 -23.00
C ASN A 694 17.72 -26.51 -23.08
N PHE A 695 17.05 -26.35 -24.23
CA PHE A 695 15.73 -26.91 -24.46
C PHE A 695 15.68 -28.41 -24.07
N ASN A 696 14.70 -28.74 -23.25
CA ASN A 696 14.42 -30.11 -22.85
C ASN A 696 13.11 -30.62 -23.50
N PRO A 697 13.17 -31.42 -24.55
CA PRO A 697 11.95 -31.88 -25.23
C PRO A 697 11.09 -32.82 -24.38
N THR A 698 11.56 -33.23 -23.22
CA THR A 698 10.77 -34.01 -22.26
C THR A 698 10.19 -33.16 -21.13
N ALA A 699 10.64 -31.90 -20.99
CA ALA A 699 10.03 -30.96 -20.04
C ALA A 699 8.62 -30.60 -20.51
N ASN A 700 7.70 -30.60 -19.57
CA ASN A 700 6.31 -30.17 -19.77
C ASN A 700 5.94 -29.00 -18.84
N VAL A 701 6.96 -28.50 -18.10
CA VAL A 701 6.89 -27.31 -17.26
C VAL A 701 8.18 -26.54 -17.43
N ASP A 702 8.08 -25.29 -17.83
CA ASP A 702 9.23 -24.39 -17.84
C ASP A 702 9.64 -24.07 -16.40
N ASP A 703 10.90 -24.36 -16.09
CA ASP A 703 11.47 -24.11 -14.75
C ASP A 703 12.24 -22.79 -14.68
N GLY A 704 12.10 -21.90 -15.69
CA GLY A 704 12.80 -20.64 -15.79
C GLY A 704 14.30 -20.76 -16.06
N THR A 705 14.79 -21.97 -16.39
CA THR A 705 16.21 -22.21 -16.65
C THR A 705 16.59 -22.06 -18.12
N CYS A 706 15.68 -21.56 -18.98
CA CYS A 706 15.96 -21.37 -20.40
C CYS A 706 17.15 -20.43 -20.58
N LEU A 707 18.11 -20.87 -21.35
CA LEU A 707 19.27 -20.10 -21.73
C LEU A 707 19.27 -19.90 -23.25
N PHE A 708 19.40 -18.65 -23.67
CA PHE A 708 19.34 -18.28 -25.07
C PHE A 708 20.71 -17.85 -25.58
N PRO A 709 21.14 -18.28 -26.80
CA PRO A 709 22.38 -17.84 -27.37
C PRO A 709 22.33 -16.34 -27.71
N VAL A 710 23.20 -15.58 -27.07
CA VAL A 710 23.40 -14.14 -27.31
C VAL A 710 24.78 -13.92 -27.92
N THR A 711 24.83 -13.35 -29.10
CA THR A 711 26.07 -12.99 -29.77
C THR A 711 26.35 -11.50 -29.63
N LEU A 712 27.53 -11.19 -29.13
CA LEU A 712 28.01 -9.83 -28.94
C LEU A 712 29.30 -9.62 -29.71
N SER A 713 29.39 -8.46 -30.35
CA SER A 713 30.58 -8.09 -31.15
C SER A 713 31.04 -6.68 -30.87
N VAL A 714 32.35 -6.47 -30.73
CA VAL A 714 32.93 -5.15 -30.52
C VAL A 714 34.04 -4.91 -31.54
N ASN A 715 34.02 -3.75 -32.17
CA ASN A 715 35.06 -3.32 -33.10
C ASN A 715 36.23 -2.69 -32.33
N MET A 716 37.39 -3.36 -32.38
CA MET A 716 38.60 -2.96 -31.67
C MET A 716 39.67 -2.37 -32.63
N ASN A 717 39.30 -1.95 -33.83
CA ASN A 717 40.25 -1.30 -34.78
C ASN A 717 40.75 0.05 -34.24
N ASP A 718 39.96 0.70 -33.40
CA ASP A 718 40.37 1.84 -32.60
C ASP A 718 39.76 1.61 -31.20
N PRO A 719 40.51 1.23 -30.20
CA PRO A 719 41.92 1.52 -29.88
C PRO A 719 42.94 0.48 -30.33
N GLY A 720 42.51 -0.64 -30.90
CA GLY A 720 43.40 -1.76 -31.26
C GLY A 720 43.63 -2.74 -30.09
N ALA A 721 43.46 -4.06 -30.34
CA ALA A 721 43.68 -5.06 -29.34
C ALA A 721 44.58 -6.18 -29.85
N PRO A 722 45.54 -6.70 -29.05
CA PRO A 722 46.30 -7.89 -29.40
C PRO A 722 45.46 -9.15 -29.21
N ASP A 723 45.80 -10.23 -29.93
CA ASP A 723 45.12 -11.53 -29.82
C ASP A 723 44.96 -12.02 -28.38
N GLY A 724 43.71 -12.42 -28.02
CA GLY A 724 43.38 -12.97 -26.71
C GLY A 724 43.29 -11.94 -25.57
N ALA A 725 43.16 -10.66 -25.91
CA ALA A 725 43.16 -9.58 -24.93
C ALA A 725 41.77 -9.06 -24.58
N VAL A 726 40.70 -9.31 -25.40
CA VAL A 726 39.36 -8.80 -25.21
C VAL A 726 38.51 -9.81 -24.45
N PHE A 727 37.85 -9.37 -23.41
CA PHE A 727 36.99 -10.19 -22.57
C PHE A 727 35.63 -9.53 -22.35
N LEU A 728 34.63 -10.35 -21.94
CA LEU A 728 33.31 -9.92 -21.56
C LEU A 728 33.10 -10.18 -20.07
N ALA A 729 32.76 -9.15 -19.30
CA ALA A 729 32.37 -9.26 -17.90
C ALA A 729 30.94 -8.73 -17.72
N GLY A 730 30.17 -9.30 -16.79
CA GLY A 730 28.78 -8.86 -16.56
C GLY A 730 28.08 -9.60 -15.43
N THR A 731 26.80 -9.35 -15.29
CA THR A 731 25.93 -9.98 -14.29
C THR A 731 25.93 -11.50 -14.39
N PHE A 732 26.01 -12.04 -15.59
CA PHE A 732 26.00 -13.47 -15.89
C PHE A 732 27.26 -14.23 -15.40
N ASN A 733 28.38 -13.57 -15.15
CA ASN A 733 29.63 -14.20 -14.67
C ASN A 733 30.17 -13.62 -13.37
N GLY A 734 29.33 -12.84 -12.64
CA GLY A 734 29.73 -12.18 -11.39
C GLY A 734 30.83 -11.13 -11.57
N TRP A 735 30.91 -10.51 -12.74
CA TRP A 735 31.90 -9.49 -13.11
C TRP A 735 33.35 -9.98 -13.11
N VAL A 736 33.58 -11.22 -13.56
CA VAL A 736 34.93 -11.78 -13.69
C VAL A 736 35.46 -11.58 -15.11
N ALA A 737 36.38 -10.65 -15.31
CA ALA A 737 36.84 -10.17 -16.62
C ALA A 737 37.79 -11.11 -17.37
N THR A 738 38.14 -12.27 -16.80
CA THR A 738 39.15 -13.16 -17.41
C THR A 738 38.64 -14.51 -17.89
N VAL A 739 37.31 -14.74 -17.76
CA VAL A 739 36.71 -16.08 -18.02
C VAL A 739 35.97 -16.18 -19.35
N ASN A 740 35.63 -15.06 -19.98
CA ASN A 740 34.87 -15.01 -21.22
C ASN A 740 35.66 -14.25 -22.31
N PRO A 741 36.71 -14.85 -22.92
CA PRO A 741 37.48 -14.21 -23.97
C PRO A 741 36.72 -14.15 -25.30
N LEU A 742 36.75 -13.01 -25.98
CA LEU A 742 36.28 -12.87 -27.35
C LEU A 742 37.34 -13.37 -28.34
N SER A 743 36.95 -13.62 -29.58
CA SER A 743 37.81 -14.04 -30.67
C SER A 743 37.57 -13.19 -31.91
N ASP A 744 38.66 -13.00 -32.67
CA ASP A 744 38.67 -12.37 -33.99
C ASP A 744 39.40 -13.32 -34.95
N PRO A 745 38.75 -14.38 -35.47
CA PRO A 745 39.39 -15.37 -36.35
C PRO A 745 39.66 -14.85 -37.75
N GLU A 746 38.93 -13.84 -38.21
CA GLU A 746 39.05 -13.19 -39.50
C GLU A 746 40.19 -12.17 -39.52
N GLY A 747 40.61 -11.66 -38.37
CA GLY A 747 41.66 -10.65 -38.24
C GLY A 747 41.23 -9.27 -38.75
N ASP A 748 39.97 -8.99 -38.74
CA ASP A 748 39.39 -7.73 -39.22
C ASP A 748 39.19 -6.66 -38.09
N GLY A 749 39.55 -7.05 -36.85
CA GLY A 749 39.47 -6.22 -35.67
C GLY A 749 38.09 -6.24 -35.01
N ILE A 750 37.16 -7.08 -35.47
CA ILE A 750 35.87 -7.32 -34.84
C ILE A 750 35.96 -8.56 -33.93
N TRP A 751 35.86 -8.35 -32.66
CA TRP A 751 35.94 -9.38 -31.64
C TRP A 751 34.55 -9.83 -31.24
N THR A 752 34.29 -11.15 -31.32
CA THR A 752 32.95 -11.73 -31.14
C THR A 752 32.94 -12.82 -30.10
N ILE A 753 31.83 -12.92 -29.34
CA ILE A 753 31.52 -14.04 -28.44
C ILE A 753 30.03 -14.36 -28.53
N THR A 754 29.72 -15.66 -28.50
CA THR A 754 28.33 -16.13 -28.30
C THR A 754 28.28 -16.87 -26.98
N MET A 755 27.30 -16.50 -26.14
CA MET A 755 27.10 -17.09 -24.81
C MET A 755 25.62 -17.34 -24.57
N ASP A 756 25.34 -18.36 -23.75
CA ASP A 756 23.99 -18.66 -23.32
C ASP A 756 23.62 -17.83 -22.10
N TRP A 757 22.62 -16.96 -22.24
CA TRP A 757 22.13 -16.08 -21.20
C TRP A 757 20.67 -16.35 -20.82
N PRO A 758 20.29 -16.13 -19.53
CA PRO A 758 18.90 -16.23 -19.12
C PRO A 758 18.08 -15.04 -19.66
N LEU A 759 16.75 -15.21 -19.75
CA LEU A 759 15.83 -14.13 -20.07
C LEU A 759 15.97 -12.97 -19.07
N GLY A 760 15.68 -11.76 -19.56
CA GLY A 760 15.66 -10.55 -18.76
C GLY A 760 16.84 -9.63 -18.99
N MET A 761 16.98 -8.64 -18.12
CA MET A 761 17.98 -7.59 -18.25
C MET A 761 19.36 -8.08 -17.80
N GLN A 762 20.38 -7.92 -18.68
CA GLN A 762 21.76 -8.26 -18.41
C GLN A 762 22.65 -7.02 -18.55
N GLU A 763 23.42 -6.73 -17.50
CA GLU A 763 24.47 -5.71 -17.57
C GLU A 763 25.80 -6.35 -17.95
N TYR A 764 26.55 -5.70 -18.85
CA TYR A 764 27.85 -6.19 -19.30
C TYR A 764 28.81 -5.07 -19.69
N LYS A 765 30.10 -5.43 -19.87
CA LYS A 765 31.14 -4.53 -20.27
C LYS A 765 32.23 -5.28 -21.01
N PHE A 766 32.76 -4.72 -22.08
CA PHE A 766 33.98 -5.22 -22.68
C PHE A 766 35.21 -4.74 -21.91
N THR A 767 36.20 -5.58 -21.75
CA THR A 767 37.44 -5.30 -21.02
C THR A 767 38.66 -5.78 -21.78
N LEU A 768 39.81 -5.15 -21.51
CA LEU A 768 41.13 -5.59 -22.04
C LEU A 768 42.01 -6.10 -20.89
N PHE A 769 42.67 -7.24 -21.11
CA PHE A 769 43.63 -7.81 -20.13
C PHE A 769 43.16 -7.78 -18.68
N ASP A 770 42.07 -8.43 -18.37
CA ASP A 770 41.44 -8.33 -17.07
C ASP A 770 40.77 -6.94 -16.93
N TRP A 771 40.80 -6.32 -15.79
CA TRP A 771 40.33 -4.94 -15.56
C TRP A 771 41.39 -3.88 -15.81
N ALA A 772 42.50 -4.22 -16.52
CA ALA A 772 43.60 -3.29 -16.76
C ALA A 772 43.15 -2.10 -17.63
N ASP A 773 42.25 -2.35 -18.57
CA ASP A 773 41.53 -1.35 -19.33
C ASP A 773 40.08 -1.82 -19.53
N GLN A 774 39.10 -0.91 -19.49
CA GLN A 774 37.69 -1.22 -19.59
C GLN A 774 36.95 -0.09 -20.25
N GLU A 775 35.81 -0.38 -20.85
CA GLU A 775 34.97 0.68 -21.42
C GLU A 775 34.54 1.68 -20.34
N THR A 776 34.53 2.96 -20.67
CA THR A 776 34.13 4.06 -19.83
C THR A 776 33.01 4.86 -20.47
N PHE A 777 31.90 5.02 -19.78
CA PHE A 777 30.73 5.76 -20.24
C PHE A 777 30.43 6.91 -19.27
N ALA A 778 29.89 8.01 -19.78
CA ALA A 778 29.53 9.16 -18.97
C ALA A 778 28.20 8.94 -18.20
N GLY A 779 27.40 7.98 -18.66
CA GLY A 779 26.07 7.65 -18.12
C GLY A 779 24.95 8.43 -18.81
N GLY A 780 23.81 7.74 -19.02
CA GLY A 780 22.66 8.27 -19.74
C GLY A 780 22.70 8.08 -21.27
N GLU A 781 23.67 7.31 -21.76
CA GLU A 781 23.68 6.84 -23.15
C GLU A 781 22.63 5.71 -23.32
N SER A 782 22.10 5.58 -24.55
CA SER A 782 20.96 4.70 -24.85
C SER A 782 21.19 3.20 -24.57
N CYS A 783 22.47 2.77 -24.61
CA CYS A 783 22.84 1.36 -24.36
C CYS A 783 23.38 1.14 -22.95
N THR A 784 23.31 2.11 -22.04
CA THR A 784 23.96 2.03 -20.72
C THR A 784 22.97 2.12 -19.58
N LEU A 785 23.31 1.44 -18.47
CA LEU A 785 22.65 1.57 -17.19
C LEU A 785 23.68 1.99 -16.13
N THR A 786 23.29 2.92 -15.25
CA THR A 786 24.11 3.33 -14.12
C THR A 786 23.66 2.60 -12.87
N THR A 787 24.52 1.71 -12.37
CA THR A 787 24.27 0.95 -11.14
C THR A 787 25.30 1.38 -10.07
N GLY A 788 24.86 2.20 -9.12
CA GLY A 788 25.75 2.80 -8.11
C GLY A 788 26.78 3.76 -8.72
N GLU A 789 28.08 3.44 -8.61
CA GLU A 789 29.19 4.23 -9.18
C GLU A 789 29.61 3.72 -10.59
N PHE A 790 28.98 2.67 -11.10
CA PHE A 790 29.36 2.01 -12.34
C PHE A 790 28.37 2.30 -13.44
N VAL A 791 28.88 2.53 -14.65
CA VAL A 791 28.09 2.66 -15.87
C VAL A 791 28.45 1.52 -16.81
N ASN A 792 27.48 0.64 -17.05
CA ASN A 792 27.65 -0.60 -17.81
C ASN A 792 26.75 -0.61 -19.05
N ARG A 793 27.08 -1.40 -20.07
CA ARG A 793 26.12 -1.71 -21.13
C ARG A 793 24.98 -2.53 -20.57
N VAL A 794 23.81 -2.38 -21.15
CA VAL A 794 22.61 -3.15 -20.79
C VAL A 794 21.94 -3.70 -22.04
N VAL A 795 21.40 -4.93 -21.92
CA VAL A 795 20.57 -5.57 -22.95
C VAL A 795 19.44 -6.33 -22.28
N ILE A 796 18.30 -6.39 -22.91
CA ILE A 796 17.16 -7.23 -22.50
C ILE A 796 17.18 -8.47 -23.38
N VAL A 797 17.36 -9.65 -22.79
CA VAL A 797 17.32 -10.93 -23.47
C VAL A 797 15.89 -11.43 -23.45
N ASP A 798 15.27 -11.54 -24.59
CA ASP A 798 13.91 -12.04 -24.79
C ASP A 798 13.84 -13.29 -25.68
N GLY A 799 15.00 -13.80 -26.13
CA GLY A 799 15.18 -14.97 -26.97
C GLY A 799 16.59 -15.05 -27.55
N PRO A 800 16.85 -15.96 -28.50
CA PRO A 800 18.09 -15.99 -29.26
C PRO A 800 18.35 -14.67 -29.97
N MET A 801 19.53 -14.06 -29.82
CA MET A 801 19.82 -12.76 -30.43
C MET A 801 21.28 -12.57 -30.82
N ALA A 802 21.52 -11.80 -31.89
CA ALA A 802 22.83 -11.31 -32.26
C ALA A 802 22.76 -9.76 -32.26
N LEU A 803 23.56 -9.14 -31.41
CA LEU A 803 23.60 -7.66 -31.35
C LEU A 803 24.47 -7.11 -32.46
N ALA A 804 24.11 -5.93 -32.97
CA ALA A 804 24.94 -5.21 -33.94
C ALA A 804 26.35 -4.97 -33.37
N VAL A 805 27.36 -4.97 -34.26
CA VAL A 805 28.74 -4.67 -33.87
C VAL A 805 28.84 -3.26 -33.29
N VAL A 806 29.24 -3.14 -32.03
CA VAL A 806 29.40 -1.82 -31.38
C VAL A 806 30.85 -1.36 -31.43
N CYS A 807 31.04 -0.06 -31.41
CA CYS A 807 32.38 0.52 -31.21
C CYS A 807 32.74 0.49 -29.71
N TRP A 808 34.05 0.34 -29.42
CA TRP A 808 34.55 0.50 -28.05
C TRP A 808 34.15 1.87 -27.47
N GLU A 809 33.62 1.86 -26.25
CA GLU A 809 33.15 3.06 -25.56
C GLU A 809 32.02 3.85 -26.29
N SER A 810 31.23 3.21 -27.15
CA SER A 810 30.15 3.85 -27.90
C SER A 810 28.90 2.97 -27.95
N CYS A 811 27.74 3.60 -27.88
CA CYS A 811 26.44 2.94 -28.11
C CYS A 811 26.07 2.84 -29.60
N ASP A 812 26.77 3.59 -30.45
CA ASP A 812 26.48 3.58 -31.88
C ASP A 812 27.04 2.34 -32.58
N PRO A 813 26.31 1.70 -33.51
CA PRO A 813 26.85 0.62 -34.34
C PRO A 813 28.08 1.09 -35.11
N CYS A 814 29.11 0.27 -35.15
CA CYS A 814 30.32 0.57 -35.91
C CYS A 814 30.07 0.49 -37.42
N ALA A 815 30.49 1.52 -38.13
CA ALA A 815 30.56 1.48 -39.59
C ALA A 815 31.64 0.49 -40.08
N GLY A 816 31.24 -0.76 -40.29
CA GLY A 816 32.04 -1.83 -40.81
C GLY A 816 31.17 -2.96 -41.34
N GLY A 817 30.28 -2.54 -42.11
CA GLY A 817 29.09 -2.98 -42.67
C GLY A 817 28.85 -4.44 -43.02
N CYS A 818 27.65 -4.84 -42.82
CA CYS A 818 26.93 -5.90 -43.48
C CYS A 818 27.20 -5.87 -45.00
N PRO A 819 27.80 -6.89 -45.61
CA PRO A 819 28.05 -6.89 -47.07
C PRO A 819 26.78 -7.02 -47.90
N VAL A 820 25.75 -7.64 -47.36
CA VAL A 820 24.46 -7.82 -48.02
C VAL A 820 23.40 -8.01 -46.95
N ASP A 821 22.28 -7.26 -47.04
CA ASP A 821 21.05 -7.35 -46.24
C ASP A 821 19.91 -7.12 -47.27
N LEU A 822 19.35 -8.21 -47.79
CA LEU A 822 18.46 -8.19 -48.94
C LEU A 822 17.01 -7.87 -48.55
N ASP A 823 16.60 -8.10 -47.30
CA ASP A 823 15.26 -7.83 -46.80
C ASP A 823 15.20 -6.61 -45.88
N GLU A 824 16.36 -5.96 -45.62
CA GLU A 824 16.52 -4.71 -44.88
C GLU A 824 15.99 -4.78 -43.44
N ASP A 825 16.05 -5.98 -42.80
CA ASP A 825 15.63 -6.18 -41.43
C ASP A 825 16.71 -5.83 -40.38
N GLY A 826 17.93 -5.56 -40.84
CA GLY A 826 19.09 -5.17 -40.02
C GLY A 826 19.97 -6.36 -39.62
N ILE A 827 19.75 -7.56 -40.14
CA ILE A 827 20.55 -8.74 -39.98
C ILE A 827 21.25 -9.06 -41.31
N CYS A 828 22.52 -9.36 -41.32
CA CYS A 828 23.23 -9.66 -42.54
C CYS A 828 22.83 -11.03 -43.12
N ASP A 829 22.62 -11.13 -44.42
CA ASP A 829 22.25 -12.36 -45.15
C ASP A 829 23.11 -13.61 -44.85
N ASP A 830 24.36 -13.45 -44.45
CA ASP A 830 25.27 -14.51 -44.13
C ASP A 830 25.10 -15.08 -42.70
N VAL A 831 24.39 -14.39 -41.86
CA VAL A 831 24.05 -14.81 -40.49
C VAL A 831 22.54 -14.81 -40.24
N ASP A 832 21.72 -14.30 -41.16
CA ASP A 832 20.28 -14.34 -41.11
C ASP A 832 19.76 -15.76 -41.34
N PRO A 833 19.06 -16.34 -40.33
CA PRO A 833 18.42 -17.63 -40.48
C PRO A 833 17.24 -17.58 -41.47
N CYS A 834 16.82 -16.37 -41.90
CA CYS A 834 15.77 -16.21 -42.89
C CYS A 834 15.95 -14.94 -43.76
N VAL A 835 16.73 -15.01 -44.79
CA VAL A 835 16.80 -13.97 -45.84
C VAL A 835 15.45 -13.86 -46.58
N GLY A 836 14.54 -13.06 -46.06
CA GLY A 836 13.17 -12.89 -46.52
C GLY A 836 12.15 -12.84 -45.38
N ALA A 837 10.90 -13.11 -45.62
CA ALA A 837 9.87 -13.12 -44.58
C ALA A 837 9.57 -14.54 -44.08
N LEU A 838 9.48 -14.71 -42.75
CA LEU A 838 8.91 -15.90 -42.13
C LEU A 838 7.40 -15.96 -42.46
N ASP A 839 6.92 -17.13 -42.89
CA ASP A 839 5.49 -17.33 -43.02
C ASP A 839 4.81 -17.54 -41.66
N ALA A 840 3.48 -17.59 -41.66
CA ALA A 840 2.72 -17.72 -40.40
C ALA A 840 2.88 -19.10 -39.70
N CYS A 841 3.67 -20.03 -40.27
CA CYS A 841 4.05 -21.29 -39.69
C CYS A 841 5.54 -21.28 -39.23
N GLY A 842 6.20 -20.12 -39.27
CA GLY A 842 7.62 -19.96 -38.93
C GLY A 842 8.60 -20.55 -39.97
N VAL A 843 8.16 -20.74 -41.20
CA VAL A 843 8.98 -21.26 -42.30
C VAL A 843 9.46 -20.09 -43.17
N CYS A 844 10.76 -19.95 -43.30
CA CYS A 844 11.38 -18.91 -44.13
C CYS A 844 10.96 -18.99 -45.59
N ASN A 845 10.40 -17.90 -46.14
CA ASN A 845 9.86 -17.83 -47.47
C ASN A 845 8.83 -18.93 -47.78
N GLY A 846 8.16 -19.46 -46.75
CA GLY A 846 7.10 -20.44 -46.85
C GLY A 846 5.88 -19.88 -47.51
N LEU A 847 4.94 -20.75 -47.90
CA LEU A 847 3.69 -20.31 -48.50
C LEU A 847 2.62 -19.85 -47.51
N GLY A 848 2.97 -19.68 -46.25
CA GLY A 848 2.05 -19.39 -45.16
C GLY A 848 1.29 -20.62 -44.68
N ALA A 849 0.49 -20.44 -43.64
CA ALA A 849 -0.39 -21.46 -43.13
C ALA A 849 -1.33 -21.85 -44.26
N VAL A 850 -1.06 -22.97 -44.88
CA VAL A 850 -1.82 -23.48 -46.01
C VAL A 850 -3.13 -24.15 -45.52
N TYR A 851 -3.30 -24.22 -44.15
CA TYR A 851 -4.43 -24.86 -43.51
C TYR A 851 -4.77 -24.17 -42.16
N ASP A 852 -6.03 -23.91 -41.93
CA ASP A 852 -6.59 -23.00 -40.93
C ASP A 852 -6.75 -23.59 -39.50
N CYS A 853 -6.25 -24.79 -39.24
CA CYS A 853 -6.14 -25.35 -37.88
C CYS A 853 -4.72 -25.82 -37.68
N GLY A 854 -3.82 -24.83 -37.44
CA GLY A 854 -2.40 -25.09 -37.13
C GLY A 854 -1.72 -25.95 -38.19
N CYS A 855 -1.56 -25.47 -39.37
CA CYS A 855 -1.10 -26.22 -40.56
C CYS A 855 -2.09 -27.25 -41.14
N SER A 856 -3.36 -27.26 -40.75
CA SER A 856 -4.49 -27.96 -41.39
C SER A 856 -5.72 -27.06 -41.42
N GLY A 857 -6.49 -26.99 -42.51
CA GLY A 857 -7.47 -25.92 -42.78
C GLY A 857 -8.76 -25.94 -41.94
N ILE A 858 -9.32 -24.75 -41.65
CA ILE A 858 -10.71 -24.53 -41.23
C ILE A 858 -11.63 -24.68 -42.43
N PRO A 859 -12.85 -25.27 -42.28
CA PRO A 859 -13.83 -25.32 -43.36
C PRO A 859 -14.21 -23.92 -43.87
N ALA A 860 -14.52 -23.79 -45.17
CA ALA A 860 -14.76 -22.51 -45.78
C ALA A 860 -16.08 -21.89 -45.27
N GLY A 861 -15.95 -20.79 -44.52
CA GLY A 861 -17.04 -20.01 -43.91
C GLY A 861 -16.97 -19.91 -42.41
N ASP A 862 -16.21 -20.79 -41.76
CA ASP A 862 -16.03 -20.80 -40.31
C ASP A 862 -14.76 -20.03 -39.89
N CYS A 863 -14.73 -19.52 -38.67
CA CYS A 863 -13.61 -18.73 -38.15
C CYS A 863 -12.73 -19.50 -37.16
N ASP A 864 -13.17 -20.70 -36.76
CA ASP A 864 -12.39 -21.59 -35.90
C ASP A 864 -12.66 -23.08 -36.29
N CYS A 865 -12.00 -23.97 -35.59
CA CYS A 865 -12.11 -25.40 -35.79
C CYS A 865 -13.41 -25.99 -35.21
N ASP A 866 -14.19 -25.21 -34.49
CA ASP A 866 -15.42 -25.58 -33.83
C ASP A 866 -16.67 -25.15 -34.65
N GLY A 867 -16.48 -24.50 -35.83
CA GLY A 867 -17.53 -24.12 -36.75
C GLY A 867 -18.26 -22.82 -36.42
N ASN A 868 -17.60 -21.89 -35.77
CA ASN A 868 -18.12 -20.54 -35.52
C ASN A 868 -17.85 -19.60 -36.70
N GLU A 869 -18.75 -18.64 -36.92
CA GLU A 869 -18.61 -17.57 -37.93
C GLU A 869 -18.15 -16.27 -37.23
N LEU A 870 -17.44 -15.41 -37.94
CA LEU A 870 -17.04 -14.07 -37.43
C LEU A 870 -18.27 -13.16 -37.42
N ASP A 871 -18.44 -12.42 -36.30
CA ASP A 871 -19.35 -11.28 -36.26
C ASP A 871 -18.73 -10.05 -36.96
N VAL A 872 -19.44 -8.91 -37.00
CA VAL A 872 -18.97 -7.73 -37.73
C VAL A 872 -17.75 -7.07 -37.11
N LEU A 873 -17.45 -7.34 -35.85
CA LEU A 873 -16.21 -6.93 -35.17
C LEU A 873 -15.05 -7.91 -35.40
N GLY A 874 -15.27 -8.96 -36.14
CA GLY A 874 -14.26 -9.98 -36.39
C GLY A 874 -14.06 -10.96 -35.23
N VAL A 875 -14.99 -11.03 -34.28
CA VAL A 875 -14.95 -11.95 -33.15
C VAL A 875 -15.61 -13.26 -33.54
N CYS A 876 -14.85 -14.33 -33.44
CA CYS A 876 -15.34 -15.67 -33.78
C CYS A 876 -16.42 -16.13 -32.79
N GLY A 877 -17.63 -16.46 -33.31
CA GLY A 877 -18.76 -16.79 -32.45
C GLY A 877 -19.37 -15.62 -31.68
N GLY A 878 -18.99 -14.38 -32.01
CA GLY A 878 -19.50 -13.18 -31.40
C GLY A 878 -20.95 -12.86 -31.76
N GLY A 879 -21.56 -11.90 -31.10
CA GLY A 879 -22.97 -11.53 -31.25
C GLY A 879 -23.22 -10.15 -31.87
N CYS A 880 -22.17 -9.45 -32.31
CA CYS A 880 -22.27 -8.12 -32.86
C CYS A 880 -22.85 -8.13 -34.28
N THR A 881 -23.93 -7.37 -34.50
CA THR A 881 -24.62 -7.36 -35.81
C THR A 881 -24.31 -6.13 -36.66
N ALA A 882 -23.75 -5.05 -36.05
CA ALA A 882 -23.35 -3.83 -36.75
C ALA A 882 -22.31 -3.07 -35.92
N ASP A 883 -21.34 -2.47 -36.62
CA ASP A 883 -20.32 -1.52 -36.15
C ASP A 883 -20.15 -0.54 -37.33
N LEU A 884 -20.88 0.57 -37.28
CA LEU A 884 -21.03 1.43 -38.43
C LEU A 884 -19.86 2.41 -38.61
N ASP A 885 -19.20 2.78 -37.51
CA ASP A 885 -18.05 3.69 -37.48
C ASP A 885 -16.71 2.98 -37.44
N GLY A 886 -16.72 1.68 -37.13
CA GLY A 886 -15.54 0.83 -37.18
C GLY A 886 -14.58 1.02 -36.00
N ASP A 887 -15.08 1.52 -34.85
CA ASP A 887 -14.24 1.78 -33.65
C ASP A 887 -14.03 0.51 -32.79
N GLY A 888 -14.72 -0.59 -33.12
CA GLY A 888 -14.59 -1.86 -32.42
C GLY A 888 -15.62 -2.06 -31.31
N VAL A 889 -16.60 -1.17 -31.15
CA VAL A 889 -17.72 -1.29 -30.22
C VAL A 889 -18.99 -1.53 -31.02
N CYS A 890 -19.83 -2.48 -30.64
CA CYS A 890 -21.05 -2.78 -31.34
C CYS A 890 -22.09 -1.66 -31.21
N ASP A 891 -22.76 -1.25 -32.31
CA ASP A 891 -23.72 -0.13 -32.35
C ASP A 891 -24.79 -0.19 -31.23
N ASP A 892 -25.16 -1.39 -30.77
CA ASP A 892 -26.21 -1.56 -29.75
C ASP A 892 -25.73 -1.15 -28.36
N VAL A 893 -24.44 -1.02 -28.12
CA VAL A 893 -23.82 -0.67 -26.83
C VAL A 893 -22.88 0.53 -26.94
N ASP A 894 -22.68 1.05 -28.14
CA ASP A 894 -21.84 2.19 -28.41
C ASP A 894 -22.53 3.51 -28.02
N PRO A 895 -21.93 4.32 -27.11
CA PRO A 895 -22.43 5.63 -26.75
C PRO A 895 -22.27 6.67 -27.86
N CYS A 896 -21.49 6.42 -28.90
CA CYS A 896 -21.28 7.30 -30.04
C CYS A 896 -21.05 6.54 -31.34
N VAL A 897 -22.11 6.20 -32.07
CA VAL A 897 -22.01 5.63 -33.42
C VAL A 897 -21.54 6.74 -34.38
N GLY A 898 -20.22 6.93 -34.51
CA GLY A 898 -19.58 7.99 -35.28
C GLY A 898 -18.25 8.40 -34.69
N GLU A 899 -17.71 9.53 -35.05
CA GLU A 899 -16.45 10.03 -34.53
C GLU A 899 -16.70 11.15 -33.51
N TYR A 900 -15.92 11.16 -32.43
CA TYR A 900 -15.81 12.30 -31.53
C TYR A 900 -14.95 13.39 -32.20
N ASP A 901 -15.44 14.61 -32.15
CA ASP A 901 -14.65 15.76 -32.62
C ASP A 901 -13.53 16.13 -31.61
N ALA A 902 -12.73 17.13 -31.95
CA ALA A 902 -11.56 17.49 -31.17
C ALA A 902 -11.86 18.00 -29.75
N ILE A 903 -13.11 18.39 -29.45
CA ILE A 903 -13.58 18.80 -28.11
C ILE A 903 -14.44 17.73 -27.42
N GLY A 904 -14.59 16.55 -28.03
CA GLY A 904 -15.26 15.40 -27.45
C GLY A 904 -16.77 15.35 -27.63
N GLU A 905 -17.34 16.08 -28.63
CA GLU A 905 -18.75 15.94 -29.04
C GLU A 905 -18.91 14.91 -30.13
N CYS A 906 -19.83 13.95 -29.94
CA CYS A 906 -20.10 12.89 -30.90
C CYS A 906 -20.69 13.44 -32.22
N ASN A 907 -20.01 13.18 -33.35
CA ASN A 907 -20.32 13.74 -34.66
C ASN A 907 -20.36 15.28 -34.70
N GLY A 908 -19.54 15.92 -33.82
CA GLY A 908 -19.36 17.38 -33.79
C GLY A 908 -18.56 17.90 -34.98
N ASP A 909 -18.50 19.22 -35.16
CA ASP A 909 -17.87 19.88 -36.30
C ASP A 909 -16.46 20.42 -35.95
N CYS A 910 -15.94 20.20 -34.74
CA CYS A 910 -14.64 20.68 -34.30
C CYS A 910 -13.47 19.88 -34.88
N PHE A 911 -12.66 20.48 -35.73
CA PHE A 911 -11.60 19.80 -36.45
C PHE A 911 -10.30 19.69 -35.67
N SER A 912 -10.05 20.60 -34.71
CA SER A 912 -8.81 20.68 -33.92
C SER A 912 -9.00 21.59 -32.72
N ASP A 913 -8.54 21.11 -31.53
CA ASP A 913 -8.31 21.87 -30.28
C ASP A 913 -6.87 21.62 -29.83
N THR A 914 -5.93 22.34 -30.42
CA THR A 914 -4.48 22.10 -30.25
C THR A 914 -4.00 22.46 -28.85
N ASN A 915 -4.71 23.33 -28.15
CA ASN A 915 -4.32 23.80 -26.82
C ASN A 915 -5.09 23.13 -25.70
N GLY A 916 -6.12 22.31 -26.00
CA GLY A 916 -6.90 21.53 -25.05
C GLY A 916 -7.80 22.37 -24.13
N ASN A 917 -8.25 23.55 -24.58
CA ASN A 917 -9.04 24.44 -23.77
C ASN A 917 -10.56 24.21 -23.90
N GLY A 918 -10.99 23.28 -24.76
CA GLY A 918 -12.39 22.93 -25.02
C GLY A 918 -13.10 23.90 -25.96
N ILE A 919 -12.34 24.70 -26.70
CA ILE A 919 -12.80 25.61 -27.77
C ILE A 919 -12.07 25.22 -29.04
N CYS A 920 -12.78 25.13 -30.14
CA CYS A 920 -12.19 24.77 -31.45
C CYS A 920 -11.15 25.79 -31.90
N ASP A 921 -10.02 25.34 -32.48
CA ASP A 921 -8.91 26.22 -32.94
C ASP A 921 -9.34 27.32 -33.87
N ASP A 922 -10.44 27.17 -34.64
CA ASP A 922 -10.97 28.18 -35.53
C ASP A 922 -11.88 29.21 -34.82
N GLU A 923 -12.28 28.92 -33.57
CA GLU A 923 -12.98 29.85 -32.67
C GLU A 923 -12.03 30.47 -31.64
N ASP A 924 -10.78 30.04 -31.56
CA ASP A 924 -9.78 30.56 -30.63
C ASP A 924 -9.34 31.99 -31.01
N VAL A 925 -9.29 32.83 -29.99
CA VAL A 925 -8.79 34.21 -30.12
C VAL A 925 -7.35 34.29 -29.61
N ALA A 926 -6.40 34.50 -30.52
CA ALA A 926 -4.97 34.56 -30.20
C ALA A 926 -4.58 35.92 -29.58
N GLY A 927 -4.03 35.89 -28.37
CA GLY A 927 -3.54 37.04 -27.63
C GLY A 927 -2.69 36.66 -26.44
N CYS A 928 -2.35 37.58 -25.56
CA CYS A 928 -1.67 37.26 -24.32
C CYS A 928 -2.69 36.87 -23.24
N THR A 929 -2.66 35.61 -22.78
CA THR A 929 -3.61 35.05 -21.80
C THR A 929 -3.14 35.17 -20.35
N TYR A 930 -1.97 35.68 -20.06
CA TYR A 930 -1.43 35.86 -18.72
C TYR A 930 -1.90 37.16 -18.09
N PRO A 931 -2.72 37.14 -17.00
CA PRO A 931 -3.27 38.36 -16.40
C PRO A 931 -2.24 39.35 -15.86
N ASP A 932 -1.02 38.86 -15.54
CA ASP A 932 0.05 39.68 -14.98
C ASP A 932 0.95 40.31 -16.08
N ALA A 933 0.72 40.03 -17.34
CA ALA A 933 1.45 40.63 -18.44
C ALA A 933 1.00 42.05 -18.72
N LEU A 934 1.94 42.92 -19.09
CA LEU A 934 1.68 44.32 -19.41
C LEU A 934 0.72 44.53 -20.61
N ASN A 935 0.61 43.50 -21.45
CA ASN A 935 -0.24 43.44 -22.62
C ASN A 935 -1.28 42.31 -22.55
N PHE A 936 -1.77 41.99 -21.36
CA PHE A 936 -2.83 41.02 -21.15
C PHE A 936 -4.07 41.36 -21.98
N ASP A 937 -4.61 40.39 -22.69
CA ASP A 937 -5.85 40.50 -23.44
C ASP A 937 -6.91 39.57 -22.84
N SER A 938 -7.88 40.14 -22.15
CA SER A 938 -8.97 39.41 -21.51
C SER A 938 -9.95 38.72 -22.47
N GLY A 939 -9.82 38.94 -23.76
CA GLY A 939 -10.60 38.29 -24.81
C GLY A 939 -9.85 37.16 -25.49
N ALA A 940 -8.55 36.97 -25.21
CA ALA A 940 -7.77 35.88 -25.78
C ALA A 940 -8.10 34.53 -25.11
N THR A 941 -8.31 33.53 -25.93
CA THR A 941 -8.53 32.12 -25.48
C THR A 941 -7.30 31.26 -25.74
N MET A 942 -6.38 31.69 -26.58
CA MET A 942 -5.12 31.04 -26.91
C MET A 942 -3.94 32.00 -26.74
N ASP A 943 -2.89 31.60 -26.00
CA ASP A 943 -1.67 32.35 -25.86
C ASP A 943 -0.86 32.32 -27.17
N ASN A 944 -0.57 33.48 -27.72
CA ASN A 944 0.20 33.60 -28.94
C ASN A 944 1.70 33.90 -28.70
N GLY A 945 2.19 33.79 -27.47
CA GLY A 945 3.57 34.07 -27.09
C GLY A 945 3.95 35.55 -27.09
N SER A 946 2.96 36.46 -27.16
CA SER A 946 3.22 37.90 -27.19
C SER A 946 3.25 38.56 -25.80
N CYS A 947 3.10 37.80 -24.72
CA CYS A 947 3.07 38.32 -23.36
C CYS A 947 4.37 39.06 -23.01
N ALA A 948 4.23 40.30 -22.58
CA ALA A 948 5.34 41.14 -22.13
C ALA A 948 5.25 41.36 -20.62
N PHE A 949 6.26 40.93 -19.92
CA PHE A 949 6.37 41.11 -18.47
C PHE A 949 7.37 42.25 -18.15
N GLY A 950 7.11 42.99 -17.07
CA GLY A 950 8.07 43.97 -16.56
C GLY A 950 9.32 43.25 -16.03
N ALA A 951 10.48 43.86 -16.18
CA ALA A 951 11.71 43.31 -15.59
C ALA A 951 11.57 43.15 -14.10
N LEU A 952 11.73 41.92 -13.61
CA LEU A 952 11.82 41.63 -12.19
C LEU A 952 13.21 42.03 -11.71
N ASP A 953 13.29 42.96 -10.72
CA ASP A 953 14.49 43.15 -9.93
C ASP A 953 14.58 41.92 -9.01
N CYS A 954 15.45 40.97 -9.34
CA CYS A 954 15.68 39.78 -8.53
C CYS A 954 16.66 40.15 -7.40
N ALA A 955 16.14 40.50 -6.21
CA ALA A 955 16.94 40.77 -5.01
C ALA A 955 17.71 39.53 -4.52
N GLU A 956 17.41 38.35 -5.04
CA GLU A 956 18.01 37.05 -4.72
C GLU A 956 19.16 36.66 -5.68
N ASP A 957 19.39 37.40 -6.75
CA ASP A 957 20.61 37.32 -7.61
C ASP A 957 21.74 38.11 -6.97
N ILE A 958 22.48 37.44 -6.10
CA ILE A 958 23.50 38.04 -5.23
C ILE A 958 24.82 38.24 -5.97
N ASN A 959 25.01 37.51 -7.06
CA ASN A 959 26.23 37.60 -7.87
C ASN A 959 26.04 38.41 -9.16
N ASP A 960 24.85 38.99 -9.39
CA ASP A 960 24.46 39.80 -10.56
C ASP A 960 24.70 39.06 -11.91
N ASP A 961 24.58 37.71 -11.96
CA ASP A 961 24.78 36.97 -13.23
C ASP A 961 23.49 36.84 -14.03
N GLY A 962 22.39 37.37 -13.55
CA GLY A 962 21.09 37.38 -14.19
C GLY A 962 20.24 36.12 -13.95
N LEU A 963 20.68 35.23 -13.07
CA LEU A 963 19.98 33.97 -12.72
C LEU A 963 20.05 33.70 -11.22
N VAL A 964 18.91 33.54 -10.57
CA VAL A 964 18.88 33.05 -9.18
C VAL A 964 19.19 31.53 -9.16
N GLY A 965 20.36 31.15 -8.71
CA GLY A 965 20.86 29.78 -8.82
C GLY A 965 21.68 29.30 -7.61
N VAL A 966 22.36 28.18 -7.80
CA VAL A 966 23.21 27.57 -6.76
C VAL A 966 24.40 28.45 -6.40
N SER A 967 24.88 29.26 -7.36
CA SER A 967 25.98 30.23 -7.17
C SER A 967 25.66 31.25 -6.07
N ASP A 968 24.41 31.73 -6.04
CA ASP A 968 23.95 32.73 -5.06
C ASP A 968 23.87 32.13 -3.66
N ILE A 969 23.38 30.90 -3.58
CA ILE A 969 23.33 30.13 -2.32
C ILE A 969 24.72 29.88 -1.77
N LEU A 970 25.69 29.56 -2.64
CA LEU A 970 27.10 29.36 -2.23
C LEU A 970 27.75 30.64 -1.74
N LEU A 971 27.41 31.80 -2.29
CA LEU A 971 27.89 33.08 -1.79
C LEU A 971 27.35 33.40 -0.40
N VAL A 972 26.06 33.18 -0.16
CA VAL A 972 25.47 33.33 1.17
C VAL A 972 26.13 32.39 2.18
N LEU A 973 26.30 31.12 1.80
CA LEU A 973 26.94 30.12 2.65
C LEU A 973 28.42 30.43 2.96
N SER A 974 29.15 31.01 2.01
CA SER A 974 30.55 31.41 2.21
C SER A 974 30.72 32.58 3.19
N ALA A 975 29.67 33.40 3.32
CA ALA A 975 29.62 34.53 4.25
C ALA A 975 29.06 34.15 5.65
N PHE A 976 28.55 32.93 5.81
CA PHE A 976 27.93 32.50 7.05
C PHE A 976 28.94 32.39 8.17
N GLY A 977 28.76 33.21 9.22
CA GLY A 977 29.65 33.26 10.40
C GLY A 977 30.79 34.29 10.31
N GLN A 978 30.84 35.13 9.23
CA GLN A 978 31.72 36.30 9.19
C GLN A 978 31.03 37.51 9.82
N ALA A 979 31.75 38.32 10.57
CA ALA A 979 31.20 39.55 11.11
C ALA A 979 31.05 40.59 9.97
N CYS A 980 29.89 41.22 9.89
CA CYS A 980 29.72 42.40 9.03
C CYS A 980 30.37 43.59 9.74
N ASP A 981 31.28 44.27 9.08
CA ASP A 981 31.90 45.55 9.52
C ASP A 981 30.90 46.71 9.40
#